data_5a2845e30b2349af4054ed944884c47f
#
_entry.id   5a2845e30b2349af4054ed944884c47f
#
_cell.length_a   1.000
_cell.length_b   1.000
_cell.length_c   1.000
_cell.angle_alpha   90.00
_cell.angle_beta   90.00
_cell.angle_gamma   90.00
#
_symmetry.space_group_name_H-M   'P 1'
#
loop_
_entity.id
_entity.type
_entity.pdbx_description
1 polymer ?
#
loop_
_entity_poly.entity_id
_entity_poly.type
_entity_poly.pdbx_seq_one_letter_code
_entity_poly.pdbx_strand_id
1 'polypeptide(L)'
;MGAHSVFLILFGVIAIAIVVHGQGQAGFISIDCGSPPNINYVDTDTGISYTWDAPYINSGVNANVSEQYGYPANPVLPFPLADVRSFPQGNRNCYTLTPSDGKGNLYLIRASFMYGNYDGKKALPEFDLYVNVNFWSTVAFRNASENVIKEILTFAESDTVYVCLVNKGKGTPFISALELRPMNSSIYGTEFGRNVSLVLYQRYDTGFVNGTGRYQRDVYDRIWSPYSQPSWNTTMTTGYIDIFQSGYKPPDEVIKTAAYPKSDDEPLELSWTSDDPDARFYAYLYFAELESLKRDESRKIKIMWNGSPVSGAFNPSPEYSMTLSNSRAFTGKDHWISVQKAADSTLPPILNAIEIFTAQSLDEFPTIAEEVYAMESIRSTYKVQKAWTGDPCSPRLFPWEGVGCIYNDSDHHIKSLNLSSSGLQGPIALSFRNLSHLESLDLSNNNLRGFVPEFLADLKQLKYLNLKGNKFVGFIPKSLRKESKAGGLALIMDEQNICHSRSCRDRNNIIVPIVVSTLLILLIAALVIICIIRRERKIGAYSGPLLPSGKRRFTYSEVSSITNNFDKVIGKGGFGIVYLGSLEDGTEIAVKMINDSSFGKTKGSSSSSSSQVSKEFQVEAELLLTVHHRNLASFVGYCDDGRGMALIYEYMANGNLQDYLSSENAEDLSWEKRLHIAIDSAQGLEYLHHGCRPPIVHRDVKTANILLNDNLEAKIADFGLSKVFPEDDLSHVVTAVMGTPGYVDPEYYNTFKLNEKSDVYSFGIVLLEIITGRRSIMKTDDGDKMNVVHYVEPFLEIGDIDGVVDARLHGDFSSNSAWKFVEIAMTCVKDRGVHRPTMNQIVSDLKQCLAAELAREPQSLLEKEEKNRKTIPVRKYSISDYISSSGSVSLTFGDNNTYGPTAR
;
A
#
# COMPACT_ATOMS: atom_id res chain seq x y z
N MET A 1 -35.36 17.70 -32.23
CA MET A 1 -34.15 18.24 -31.55
C MET A 1 -34.37 18.58 -30.07
N GLY A 2 -35.35 18.00 -29.37
CA GLY A 2 -35.68 18.36 -27.98
C GLY A 2 -35.40 17.26 -26.95
N ALA A 3 -35.43 15.98 -27.30
CA ALA A 3 -35.34 14.89 -26.35
C ALA A 3 -33.89 14.43 -26.04
N HIS A 4 -33.00 14.51 -27.00
CA HIS A 4 -31.59 14.13 -26.80
C HIS A 4 -30.77 15.14 -25.95
N SER A 5 -31.11 16.43 -26.01
CA SER A 5 -30.45 17.46 -25.20
C SER A 5 -30.85 17.39 -23.72
N VAL A 6 -32.09 17.00 -23.40
CA VAL A 6 -32.54 16.84 -22.01
C VAL A 6 -31.94 15.60 -21.38
N PHE A 7 -31.72 14.49 -22.12
CA PHE A 7 -31.09 13.28 -21.63
C PHE A 7 -29.59 13.49 -21.33
N LEU A 8 -28.88 14.25 -22.19
CA LEU A 8 -27.45 14.57 -21.95
C LEU A 8 -27.25 15.52 -20.77
N ILE A 9 -28.20 16.45 -20.52
CA ILE A 9 -28.14 17.33 -19.35
C ILE A 9 -28.47 16.54 -18.07
N LEU A 10 -29.44 15.62 -18.09
CA LEU A 10 -29.75 14.77 -16.94
C LEU A 10 -28.56 13.80 -16.59
N PHE A 11 -27.90 13.22 -17.60
CA PHE A 11 -26.72 12.39 -17.40
C PHE A 11 -25.52 13.22 -16.91
N GLY A 12 -25.32 14.43 -17.39
CA GLY A 12 -24.31 15.37 -16.92
C GLY A 12 -24.53 15.78 -15.46
N VAL A 13 -25.77 16.06 -15.05
CA VAL A 13 -26.12 16.43 -13.67
C VAL A 13 -25.98 15.23 -12.72
N ILE A 14 -26.35 14.01 -13.16
CA ILE A 14 -26.15 12.78 -12.38
C ILE A 14 -24.65 12.43 -12.26
N ALA A 15 -23.86 12.60 -13.33
CA ALA A 15 -22.41 12.38 -13.28
C ALA A 15 -21.71 13.42 -12.38
N ILE A 16 -22.13 14.69 -12.40
CA ILE A 16 -21.61 15.73 -11.51
C ILE A 16 -22.03 15.47 -10.05
N ALA A 17 -23.27 14.99 -9.81
CA ALA A 17 -23.73 14.63 -8.47
C ALA A 17 -22.95 13.44 -7.90
N ILE A 18 -22.57 12.44 -8.72
CA ILE A 18 -21.76 11.30 -8.30
C ILE A 18 -20.30 11.72 -8.01
N VAL A 19 -19.73 12.65 -8.79
CA VAL A 19 -18.38 13.17 -8.57
C VAL A 19 -18.30 14.07 -7.33
N VAL A 20 -19.35 14.83 -7.03
CA VAL A 20 -19.39 15.68 -5.81
C VAL A 20 -19.56 14.85 -4.53
N HIS A 21 -20.20 13.68 -4.58
CA HIS A 21 -20.35 12.79 -3.41
C HIS A 21 -19.08 11.96 -3.10
N GLY A 22 -18.18 11.76 -4.08
CA GLY A 22 -16.95 10.98 -3.87
C GLY A 22 -15.81 11.74 -3.18
N GLN A 23 -15.79 13.07 -3.20
CA GLN A 23 -14.69 13.87 -2.62
C GLN A 23 -14.78 14.06 -1.09
N GLY A 24 -15.94 13.85 -0.47
CA GLY A 24 -16.16 14.06 0.96
C GLY A 24 -15.73 12.89 1.86
N GLN A 25 -15.49 11.68 1.31
CA GLN A 25 -15.15 10.47 2.08
C GLN A 25 -13.72 9.98 1.82
N ALA A 26 -12.83 10.84 1.32
CA ALA A 26 -11.44 10.48 1.09
C ALA A 26 -10.77 10.02 2.40
N GLY A 27 -10.20 8.82 2.39
CA GLY A 27 -9.55 8.21 3.55
C GLY A 27 -10.50 7.60 4.60
N PHE A 28 -11.82 7.64 4.41
CA PHE A 28 -12.77 6.94 5.29
C PHE A 28 -12.66 5.43 5.08
N ILE A 29 -12.61 4.68 6.18
CA ILE A 29 -12.84 3.24 6.21
C ILE A 29 -14.11 3.01 7.00
N SER A 30 -15.12 2.37 6.41
CA SER A 30 -16.40 2.06 7.06
C SER A 30 -16.74 0.61 6.78
N ILE A 31 -16.74 -0.21 7.82
CA ILE A 31 -16.87 -1.66 7.76
C ILE A 31 -18.16 -2.07 8.46
N ASP A 32 -19.01 -2.79 7.75
CA ASP A 32 -20.18 -3.49 8.28
C ASP A 32 -19.73 -4.91 8.68
N CYS A 33 -19.62 -5.12 9.99
CA CYS A 33 -19.04 -6.32 10.57
C CYS A 33 -20.06 -7.45 10.65
N GLY A 34 -19.78 -8.54 9.92
CA GLY A 34 -20.71 -9.66 9.85
C GLY A 34 -21.65 -9.63 8.65
N SER A 35 -21.59 -8.59 7.83
CA SER A 35 -22.28 -8.50 6.55
C SER A 35 -21.87 -9.66 5.60
N PRO A 36 -22.80 -10.15 4.74
CA PRO A 36 -22.47 -11.18 3.76
C PRO A 36 -21.34 -10.76 2.80
N PRO A 37 -20.54 -11.73 2.29
CA PRO A 37 -19.43 -11.45 1.39
C PRO A 37 -19.85 -10.65 0.15
N ASN A 38 -18.99 -9.70 -0.26
CA ASN A 38 -19.15 -8.85 -1.45
C ASN A 38 -20.36 -7.88 -1.41
N ILE A 39 -20.92 -7.62 -0.24
CA ILE A 39 -21.96 -6.58 -0.10
C ILE A 39 -21.28 -5.26 0.27
N ASN A 40 -21.42 -4.28 -0.63
CA ASN A 40 -21.09 -2.89 -0.37
C ASN A 40 -22.37 -2.06 -0.60
N TYR A 41 -22.61 -1.08 0.25
CA TYR A 41 -23.79 -0.22 0.13
C TYR A 41 -23.49 1.19 0.63
N VAL A 42 -24.37 2.11 0.28
CA VAL A 42 -24.36 3.48 0.80
C VAL A 42 -25.51 3.58 1.80
N ASP A 43 -25.21 3.91 3.04
CA ASP A 43 -26.20 4.17 4.07
C ASP A 43 -27.04 5.41 3.68
N THR A 44 -28.35 5.24 3.59
CA THR A 44 -29.26 6.27 3.05
C THR A 44 -29.40 7.49 3.94
N ASP A 45 -29.20 7.33 5.24
CA ASP A 45 -29.38 8.39 6.24
C ASP A 45 -28.13 9.28 6.33
N THR A 46 -26.95 8.68 6.21
CA THR A 46 -25.67 9.37 6.33
C THR A 46 -24.95 9.60 5.00
N GLY A 47 -25.26 8.82 3.97
CA GLY A 47 -24.53 8.80 2.71
C GLY A 47 -23.14 8.14 2.82
N ILE A 48 -22.83 7.45 3.94
CA ILE A 48 -21.55 6.76 4.13
C ILE A 48 -21.55 5.44 3.38
N SER A 49 -20.44 5.17 2.68
CA SER A 49 -20.23 3.90 1.96
C SER A 49 -19.65 2.85 2.91
N TYR A 50 -20.38 1.77 3.15
CA TYR A 50 -19.93 0.64 3.97
C TYR A 50 -19.49 -0.52 3.10
N THR A 51 -18.50 -1.27 3.58
CA THR A 51 -17.98 -2.49 2.96
C THR A 51 -18.06 -3.66 3.95
N TRP A 52 -18.09 -4.88 3.44
CA TRP A 52 -18.02 -6.10 4.24
C TRP A 52 -16.64 -6.30 4.87
N ASP A 53 -16.55 -7.05 5.94
CA ASP A 53 -15.39 -7.08 6.84
C ASP A 53 -14.30 -8.12 6.51
N ALA A 54 -14.56 -9.13 5.66
CA ALA A 54 -13.57 -10.19 5.41
C ALA A 54 -12.22 -9.74 4.81
N PRO A 55 -12.10 -8.60 4.09
CA PRO A 55 -10.78 -8.07 3.71
C PRO A 55 -9.91 -7.63 4.89
N TYR A 56 -10.52 -7.34 6.04
CA TYR A 56 -9.86 -6.76 7.22
C TYR A 56 -9.64 -7.76 8.35
N ILE A 57 -10.32 -8.92 8.30
CA ILE A 57 -10.26 -9.96 9.35
C ILE A 57 -10.51 -11.34 8.77
N ASN A 58 -9.77 -12.35 9.25
CA ASN A 58 -9.88 -13.74 8.79
C ASN A 58 -10.45 -14.71 9.85
N SER A 59 -10.91 -14.19 10.99
CA SER A 59 -11.49 -14.96 12.09
C SER A 59 -12.92 -14.54 12.36
N GLY A 60 -13.63 -15.29 13.19
CA GLY A 60 -14.99 -14.99 13.59
C GLY A 60 -16.07 -15.63 12.70
N VAL A 61 -17.32 -15.46 13.11
CA VAL A 61 -18.52 -16.01 12.47
C VAL A 61 -19.57 -14.91 12.37
N ASN A 62 -20.19 -14.77 11.19
CA ASN A 62 -21.27 -13.81 10.97
C ASN A 62 -22.57 -14.28 11.60
N ALA A 63 -23.32 -13.36 12.18
CA ALA A 63 -24.65 -13.60 12.74
C ALA A 63 -25.50 -12.32 12.65
N ASN A 64 -26.82 -12.48 12.62
CA ASN A 64 -27.74 -11.37 12.63
C ASN A 64 -28.31 -11.18 14.05
N VAL A 65 -28.63 -9.95 14.42
CA VAL A 65 -29.41 -9.69 15.64
C VAL A 65 -30.76 -10.44 15.56
N SER A 66 -31.29 -10.90 16.70
CA SER A 66 -32.53 -11.64 16.68
C SER A 66 -33.70 -10.76 16.24
N GLU A 67 -34.71 -11.33 15.57
CA GLU A 67 -35.84 -10.64 14.96
C GLU A 67 -36.56 -9.64 15.91
N GLN A 68 -36.58 -9.93 17.21
CA GLN A 68 -37.22 -9.02 18.17
C GLN A 68 -36.46 -7.70 18.39
N TYR A 69 -35.19 -7.61 18.01
CA TYR A 69 -34.34 -6.40 18.12
C TYR A 69 -33.95 -5.82 16.78
N GLY A 70 -34.03 -6.62 15.71
CA GLY A 70 -33.74 -6.26 14.34
C GLY A 70 -34.98 -5.80 13.54
N TYR A 71 -34.78 -5.62 12.24
CA TYR A 71 -35.85 -5.31 11.30
C TYR A 71 -36.76 -6.58 11.13
N PRO A 72 -38.10 -6.45 11.07
CA PRO A 72 -38.92 -5.22 11.08
C PRO A 72 -39.38 -4.75 12.48
N ALA A 73 -39.02 -5.42 13.55
CA ALA A 73 -39.47 -5.06 14.90
C ALA A 73 -38.86 -3.72 15.37
N ASN A 74 -37.64 -3.36 14.88
CA ASN A 74 -37.01 -2.09 15.10
C ASN A 74 -36.67 -1.42 13.74
N PRO A 75 -37.62 -0.68 13.12
CA PRO A 75 -37.44 -0.09 11.79
C PRO A 75 -36.49 1.10 11.77
N VAL A 76 -36.09 1.64 12.92
CA VAL A 76 -35.14 2.75 13.07
C VAL A 76 -33.72 2.26 13.41
N LEU A 77 -33.49 0.95 13.45
CA LEU A 77 -32.14 0.42 13.67
C LEU A 77 -31.25 0.76 12.46
N PRO A 78 -30.13 1.46 12.66
CA PRO A 78 -29.17 1.70 11.58
C PRO A 78 -28.72 0.40 10.93
N PHE A 79 -28.62 0.37 9.59
CA PHE A 79 -28.33 -0.85 8.84
C PHE A 79 -27.06 -1.57 9.31
N PRO A 80 -25.92 -0.87 9.61
CA PRO A 80 -24.69 -1.53 10.09
C PRO A 80 -24.81 -2.17 11.49
N LEU A 81 -25.95 -2.04 12.19
CA LEU A 81 -26.19 -2.66 13.50
C LEU A 81 -27.08 -3.92 13.42
N ALA A 82 -27.55 -4.28 12.22
CA ALA A 82 -28.38 -5.45 12.01
C ALA A 82 -27.57 -6.77 12.02
N ASP A 83 -26.30 -6.68 11.68
CA ASP A 83 -25.35 -7.78 11.58
C ASP A 83 -24.25 -7.67 12.63
N VAL A 84 -23.60 -8.80 12.95
CA VAL A 84 -22.47 -8.85 13.87
C VAL A 84 -21.43 -9.86 13.42
N ARG A 85 -20.16 -9.54 13.62
CA ARG A 85 -19.06 -10.49 13.59
C ARG A 85 -18.77 -10.98 14.99
N SER A 86 -18.99 -12.25 15.27
CA SER A 86 -18.82 -12.90 16.57
C SER A 86 -17.55 -13.72 16.62
N PHE A 87 -16.84 -13.72 17.75
CA PHE A 87 -15.53 -14.38 17.91
C PHE A 87 -15.58 -15.48 18.99
N PRO A 88 -16.17 -16.65 18.68
CA PRO A 88 -16.26 -17.74 19.65
C PRO A 88 -14.93 -18.45 19.90
N GLN A 89 -13.92 -18.21 19.08
CA GLN A 89 -12.59 -18.81 19.16
C GLN A 89 -11.50 -17.76 19.32
N GLY A 90 -10.39 -18.16 19.96
CA GLY A 90 -9.26 -17.28 20.24
C GLY A 90 -9.52 -16.31 21.40
N ASN A 91 -8.44 -15.93 22.10
CA ASN A 91 -8.51 -14.96 23.20
C ASN A 91 -8.48 -13.52 22.69
N ARG A 92 -7.86 -13.29 21.52
CA ARG A 92 -7.71 -11.99 20.85
C ARG A 92 -8.00 -12.13 19.36
N ASN A 93 -8.85 -11.28 18.83
CA ASN A 93 -9.17 -11.21 17.41
C ASN A 93 -9.07 -9.75 16.94
N CYS A 94 -8.28 -9.48 15.90
CA CYS A 94 -7.96 -8.13 15.48
C CYS A 94 -8.35 -7.86 14.02
N TYR A 95 -9.01 -6.74 13.78
CA TYR A 95 -9.13 -6.11 12.47
C TYR A 95 -7.81 -5.45 12.12
N THR A 96 -7.43 -5.52 10.85
CA THR A 96 -6.22 -4.90 10.29
C THR A 96 -6.66 -3.80 9.33
N LEU A 97 -6.47 -2.54 9.73
CA LEU A 97 -6.81 -1.37 8.93
C LEU A 97 -5.55 -0.76 8.33
N THR A 98 -5.59 -0.36 7.07
CA THR A 98 -4.49 0.30 6.37
C THR A 98 -4.95 1.67 5.86
N PRO A 99 -4.93 2.69 6.74
CA PRO A 99 -5.37 4.04 6.36
C PRO A 99 -4.48 4.65 5.29
N SER A 100 -5.06 5.43 4.37
CA SER A 100 -4.37 6.01 3.20
C SER A 100 -3.21 6.93 3.58
N ASP A 101 -3.37 7.71 4.65
CA ASP A 101 -2.38 8.71 5.05
C ASP A 101 -1.27 8.13 5.94
N GLY A 102 -1.41 6.86 6.39
CA GLY A 102 -0.38 6.07 7.07
C GLY A 102 0.07 6.62 8.43
N LYS A 103 1.32 6.28 8.77
CA LYS A 103 1.98 6.57 10.04
C LYS A 103 2.04 8.07 10.34
N GLY A 104 1.85 8.42 11.63
CA GLY A 104 2.03 9.77 12.16
C GLY A 104 0.81 10.69 12.03
N ASN A 105 -0.26 10.24 11.38
CA ASN A 105 -1.50 11.00 11.24
C ASN A 105 -2.50 10.66 12.35
N LEU A 106 -3.38 11.61 12.65
CA LEU A 106 -4.43 11.47 13.66
C LEU A 106 -5.68 10.85 13.04
N TYR A 107 -6.25 9.87 13.74
CA TYR A 107 -7.49 9.20 13.33
C TYR A 107 -8.50 9.13 14.45
N LEU A 108 -9.77 9.35 14.11
CA LEU A 108 -10.90 8.93 14.92
C LEU A 108 -11.25 7.49 14.53
N ILE A 109 -11.24 6.59 15.52
CA ILE A 109 -11.67 5.20 15.37
C ILE A 109 -12.94 5.03 16.18
N ARG A 110 -13.98 4.50 15.54
CA ARG A 110 -15.28 4.21 16.17
C ARG A 110 -15.63 2.76 15.99
N ALA A 111 -15.98 2.10 17.11
CA ALA A 111 -16.51 0.74 17.12
C ALA A 111 -17.93 0.75 17.71
N SER A 112 -18.87 0.12 16.99
CA SER A 112 -20.27 0.07 17.34
C SER A 112 -20.72 -1.36 17.60
N PHE A 113 -21.57 -1.54 18.62
CA PHE A 113 -21.95 -2.86 19.15
C PHE A 113 -23.45 -2.88 19.46
N MET A 114 -24.16 -3.81 18.82
CA MET A 114 -25.56 -4.13 19.14
C MET A 114 -25.67 -5.60 19.45
N TYR A 115 -25.88 -5.96 20.73
CA TYR A 115 -25.95 -7.38 21.10
C TYR A 115 -27.16 -8.10 20.46
N GLY A 116 -28.34 -7.47 20.54
CA GLY A 116 -29.53 -7.98 19.87
C GLY A 116 -29.83 -9.49 20.11
N ASN A 117 -29.23 -10.08 21.15
CA ASN A 117 -29.34 -11.52 21.46
C ASN A 117 -29.01 -12.43 20.25
N TYR A 118 -28.03 -12.07 19.42
CA TYR A 118 -27.67 -12.78 18.19
C TYR A 118 -27.31 -14.25 18.39
N ASP A 119 -26.79 -14.63 19.58
CA ASP A 119 -26.39 -15.98 19.92
C ASP A 119 -27.47 -16.78 20.68
N GLY A 120 -28.64 -16.18 20.94
CA GLY A 120 -29.79 -16.80 21.64
C GLY A 120 -29.61 -17.06 23.15
N LYS A 121 -28.44 -16.69 23.72
CA LYS A 121 -28.08 -17.06 25.11
C LYS A 121 -28.73 -16.15 26.16
N LYS A 122 -29.24 -14.97 25.77
CA LYS A 122 -29.80 -13.95 26.68
C LYS A 122 -28.86 -13.52 27.80
N ALA A 123 -27.54 -13.62 27.59
CA ALA A 123 -26.50 -13.29 28.53
C ALA A 123 -25.63 -12.19 27.91
N LEU A 124 -25.67 -10.99 28.52
CA LEU A 124 -24.93 -9.82 28.03
C LEU A 124 -23.40 -10.06 28.13
N PRO A 125 -22.65 -10.00 27.03
CA PRO A 125 -21.21 -10.20 27.07
C PRO A 125 -20.47 -8.97 27.58
N GLU A 126 -19.27 -9.22 28.16
CA GLU A 126 -18.31 -8.17 28.52
C GLU A 126 -16.92 -8.57 27.97
N PHE A 127 -16.27 -7.65 27.26
CA PHE A 127 -14.96 -7.86 26.65
C PHE A 127 -14.19 -6.55 26.50
N ASP A 128 -12.88 -6.63 26.25
CA ASP A 128 -12.03 -5.46 26.13
C ASP A 128 -11.69 -5.15 24.68
N LEU A 129 -11.50 -3.85 24.40
CA LEU A 129 -11.00 -3.31 23.14
C LEU A 129 -9.55 -2.83 23.32
N TYR A 130 -8.76 -3.06 22.27
CA TYR A 130 -7.40 -2.52 22.12
C TYR A 130 -7.27 -1.84 20.77
N VAL A 131 -6.52 -0.75 20.73
CA VAL A 131 -6.03 -0.14 19.49
C VAL A 131 -4.52 -0.35 19.43
N ASN A 132 -4.05 -0.96 18.34
CA ASN A 132 -2.70 -1.47 18.23
C ASN A 132 -2.38 -2.42 19.39
N VAL A 133 -1.49 -2.01 20.29
CA VAL A 133 -1.07 -2.79 21.44
C VAL A 133 -1.63 -2.27 22.77
N ASN A 134 -2.26 -1.10 22.77
CA ASN A 134 -2.71 -0.40 23.97
C ASN A 134 -4.21 -0.64 24.24
N PHE A 135 -4.56 -0.80 25.52
CA PHE A 135 -5.95 -0.91 25.96
C PHE A 135 -6.74 0.34 25.55
N TRP A 136 -7.95 0.16 25.09
CA TRP A 136 -8.85 1.26 24.71
C TRP A 136 -10.01 1.42 25.70
N SER A 137 -10.84 0.39 25.82
CA SER A 137 -12.06 0.44 26.64
C SER A 137 -12.63 -0.94 26.87
N THR A 138 -13.43 -1.10 27.91
CA THR A 138 -14.30 -2.28 28.09
C THR A 138 -15.65 -2.03 27.45
N VAL A 139 -16.15 -3.00 26.71
CA VAL A 139 -17.52 -3.06 26.18
C VAL A 139 -18.38 -3.88 27.13
N ALA A 140 -19.43 -3.28 27.63
CA ALA A 140 -20.45 -3.91 28.48
C ALA A 140 -21.81 -3.30 28.14
N PHE A 141 -22.88 -4.06 28.37
CA PHE A 141 -24.27 -3.71 28.00
C PHE A 141 -25.18 -3.67 29.23
N ARG A 142 -26.11 -2.72 29.26
CA ARG A 142 -27.18 -2.64 30.27
C ARG A 142 -28.37 -3.51 29.87
N ASN A 143 -28.63 -3.63 28.58
CA ASN A 143 -29.67 -4.48 27.99
C ASN A 143 -29.35 -4.90 26.56
N ALA A 144 -30.12 -5.81 25.99
CA ALA A 144 -29.86 -6.39 24.68
C ALA A 144 -30.14 -5.44 23.50
N SER A 145 -30.93 -4.39 23.68
CA SER A 145 -31.26 -3.39 22.66
C SER A 145 -30.35 -2.16 22.71
N GLU A 146 -29.38 -2.12 23.62
CA GLU A 146 -28.48 -1.02 23.76
C GLU A 146 -27.48 -0.99 22.59
N ASN A 147 -27.38 0.16 21.93
CA ASN A 147 -26.30 0.44 21.00
C ASN A 147 -25.13 1.09 21.77
N VAL A 148 -24.03 0.34 21.93
CA VAL A 148 -22.81 0.81 22.58
C VAL A 148 -21.85 1.31 21.51
N ILE A 149 -21.47 2.59 21.59
CA ILE A 149 -20.50 3.21 20.70
C ILE A 149 -19.25 3.59 21.52
N LYS A 150 -18.08 3.23 21.01
CA LYS A 150 -16.78 3.61 21.55
C LYS A 150 -16.00 4.39 20.51
N GLU A 151 -15.48 5.55 20.90
CA GLU A 151 -14.63 6.38 20.03
C GLU A 151 -13.30 6.70 20.71
N ILE A 152 -12.24 6.72 19.90
CA ILE A 152 -10.89 7.10 20.31
C ILE A 152 -10.24 7.94 19.22
N LEU A 153 -9.52 8.97 19.63
CA LEU A 153 -8.59 9.72 18.78
C LEU A 153 -7.17 9.24 19.08
N THR A 154 -6.49 8.73 18.06
CA THR A 154 -5.13 8.20 18.23
C THR A 154 -4.26 8.51 17.02
N PHE A 155 -2.96 8.70 17.26
CA PHE A 155 -1.97 8.79 16.18
C PHE A 155 -1.57 7.39 15.73
N ALA A 156 -1.52 7.16 14.41
CA ALA A 156 -1.04 5.90 13.88
C ALA A 156 0.47 5.76 14.10
N GLU A 157 0.90 4.73 14.81
CA GLU A 157 2.31 4.42 15.10
C GLU A 157 3.00 3.73 13.91
N SER A 158 2.22 3.10 13.04
CA SER A 158 2.64 2.45 11.80
C SER A 158 1.61 2.71 10.71
N ASP A 159 1.88 2.26 9.47
CA ASP A 159 0.90 2.36 8.39
C ASP A 159 -0.28 1.37 8.55
N THR A 160 -0.21 0.52 9.55
CA THR A 160 -1.28 -0.42 9.90
C THR A 160 -1.80 -0.12 11.29
N VAL A 161 -3.12 -0.06 11.43
CA VAL A 161 -3.81 0.11 12.72
C VAL A 161 -4.57 -1.18 13.03
N TYR A 162 -4.31 -1.76 14.18
CA TYR A 162 -5.04 -2.93 14.66
C TYR A 162 -6.16 -2.51 15.61
N VAL A 163 -7.35 -3.04 15.41
CA VAL A 163 -8.45 -2.92 16.38
C VAL A 163 -8.80 -4.33 16.85
N CYS A 164 -8.50 -4.62 18.12
CA CYS A 164 -8.57 -5.95 18.67
C CYS A 164 -9.67 -6.08 19.74
N LEU A 165 -10.41 -7.18 19.68
CA LEU A 165 -11.36 -7.60 20.70
C LEU A 165 -10.74 -8.72 21.53
N VAL A 166 -10.71 -8.54 22.85
CA VAL A 166 -10.09 -9.48 23.80
C VAL A 166 -11.16 -10.08 24.70
N ASN A 167 -11.19 -11.41 24.72
CA ASN A 167 -12.16 -12.16 25.50
C ASN A 167 -11.76 -12.22 26.99
N LYS A 168 -12.64 -11.71 27.87
CA LYS A 168 -12.52 -11.76 29.34
C LYS A 168 -13.10 -13.01 29.98
N GLY A 169 -13.66 -13.94 29.19
CA GLY A 169 -14.39 -15.10 29.68
C GLY A 169 -15.82 -14.79 30.15
N LYS A 170 -16.34 -13.60 29.88
CA LYS A 170 -17.70 -13.16 30.23
C LYS A 170 -18.58 -13.05 28.97
N GLY A 171 -18.69 -14.11 28.20
CA GLY A 171 -19.42 -14.18 26.94
C GLY A 171 -18.50 -14.10 25.71
N THR A 172 -19.11 -14.09 24.54
CA THR A 172 -18.39 -14.09 23.25
C THR A 172 -18.21 -12.65 22.77
N PRO A 173 -16.97 -12.16 22.51
CA PRO A 173 -16.76 -10.87 21.89
C PRO A 173 -17.40 -10.79 20.50
N PHE A 174 -17.93 -9.65 20.14
CA PHE A 174 -18.52 -9.39 18.83
C PHE A 174 -18.42 -7.90 18.48
N ILE A 175 -18.66 -7.55 17.23
CA ILE A 175 -18.71 -6.17 16.74
C ILE A 175 -19.75 -6.04 15.62
N SER A 176 -20.46 -4.91 15.54
CA SER A 176 -21.44 -4.63 14.47
C SER A 176 -20.84 -3.73 13.38
N ALA A 177 -20.14 -2.65 13.75
CA ALA A 177 -19.50 -1.78 12.78
C ALA A 177 -18.16 -1.27 13.29
N LEU A 178 -17.22 -1.04 12.36
CA LEU A 178 -15.90 -0.45 12.63
C LEU A 178 -15.62 0.66 11.62
N GLU A 179 -15.30 1.83 12.12
CA GLU A 179 -15.10 3.03 11.30
C GLU A 179 -13.77 3.72 11.66
N LEU A 180 -13.04 4.19 10.64
CA LEU A 180 -11.84 4.99 10.80
C LEU A 180 -11.98 6.27 9.97
N ARG A 181 -11.66 7.43 10.55
CA ARG A 181 -11.79 8.76 9.97
C ARG A 181 -10.46 9.50 10.08
N PRO A 182 -9.87 10.01 9.01
CA PRO A 182 -8.72 10.88 9.09
C PRO A 182 -9.10 12.22 9.72
N MET A 183 -8.25 12.71 10.62
CA MET A 183 -8.44 13.96 11.33
C MET A 183 -7.29 14.93 11.02
N ASN A 184 -7.53 16.23 11.18
CA ASN A 184 -6.44 17.18 11.11
C ASN A 184 -5.48 16.97 12.32
N SER A 185 -4.23 16.65 12.06
CA SER A 185 -3.23 16.35 13.09
C SER A 185 -2.83 17.54 13.97
N SER A 186 -3.29 18.75 13.65
CA SER A 186 -3.06 19.97 14.45
C SER A 186 -4.12 20.24 15.53
N ILE A 187 -5.23 19.46 15.56
CA ILE A 187 -6.31 19.58 16.54
C ILE A 187 -6.18 18.53 17.63
N TYR A 188 -6.91 18.71 18.72
CA TYR A 188 -6.92 17.83 19.90
C TYR A 188 -5.54 17.67 20.56
N GLY A 189 -4.74 18.75 20.58
CA GLY A 189 -3.44 18.76 21.26
C GLY A 189 -3.58 18.59 22.77
N THR A 190 -2.63 17.83 23.37
CA THR A 190 -2.49 17.66 24.81
C THR A 190 -1.07 17.99 25.28
N GLU A 191 -0.86 18.19 26.57
CA GLU A 191 0.49 18.39 27.14
C GLU A 191 1.42 17.18 26.95
N PHE A 192 0.88 16.00 26.67
CA PHE A 192 1.60 14.75 26.42
C PHE A 192 1.91 14.50 24.93
N GLY A 193 1.44 15.39 24.06
CA GLY A 193 1.64 15.28 22.62
C GLY A 193 1.05 13.98 22.03
N ARG A 194 1.86 13.22 21.30
CA ARG A 194 1.45 11.98 20.63
C ARG A 194 1.54 10.72 21.50
N ASN A 195 1.99 10.86 22.75
CA ASN A 195 2.17 9.72 23.68
C ASN A 195 0.88 9.33 24.41
N VAL A 196 -0.24 9.94 24.05
CA VAL A 196 -1.56 9.60 24.58
C VAL A 196 -2.58 9.53 23.46
N SER A 197 -3.58 8.66 23.66
CA SER A 197 -4.82 8.67 22.89
C SER A 197 -5.92 9.35 23.69
N LEU A 198 -6.90 9.95 23.00
CA LEU A 198 -8.06 10.59 23.63
C LEU A 198 -9.30 9.72 23.44
N VAL A 199 -9.81 9.12 24.52
CA VAL A 199 -11.02 8.31 24.50
C VAL A 199 -12.22 9.23 24.76
N LEU A 200 -13.19 9.21 23.86
CA LEU A 200 -14.38 10.05 24.00
C LEU A 200 -15.16 9.65 25.24
N TYR A 201 -15.34 10.62 26.12
CA TYR A 201 -16.23 10.52 27.28
C TYR A 201 -17.64 10.98 26.90
N GLN A 202 -17.78 12.20 26.36
CA GLN A 202 -19.05 12.77 25.88
C GLN A 202 -18.80 13.82 24.78
N ARG A 203 -19.78 13.94 23.85
CA ARG A 203 -19.82 15.00 22.82
C ARG A 203 -21.26 15.53 22.72
N TYR A 204 -21.42 16.78 23.09
CA TYR A 204 -22.73 17.41 23.19
C TYR A 204 -22.88 18.62 22.28
N ASP A 205 -24.03 18.69 21.62
CA ASP A 205 -24.62 19.89 21.06
C ASP A 205 -25.57 20.50 22.11
N THR A 206 -25.29 21.70 22.58
CA THR A 206 -26.04 22.30 23.66
C THR A 206 -27.17 23.23 23.19
N GLY A 207 -27.20 23.55 21.89
CA GLY A 207 -28.20 24.43 21.28
C GLY A 207 -29.33 23.68 20.54
N PHE A 208 -29.08 22.43 20.10
CA PHE A 208 -30.01 21.65 19.32
C PHE A 208 -30.76 20.61 20.17
N VAL A 209 -32.06 20.54 20.00
CA VAL A 209 -32.93 19.76 20.89
C VAL A 209 -33.42 18.45 20.24
N ASN A 210 -33.32 18.28 18.91
CA ASN A 210 -33.91 17.18 18.17
C ASN A 210 -32.89 16.43 17.29
N GLY A 211 -32.56 15.18 17.68
CA GLY A 211 -31.78 14.26 16.87
C GLY A 211 -30.26 14.31 17.13
N THR A 212 -29.56 13.39 16.53
CA THR A 212 -28.07 13.33 16.55
C THR A 212 -27.51 13.80 15.21
N GLY A 213 -26.50 14.70 15.26
CA GLY A 213 -25.79 15.14 14.06
C GLY A 213 -24.58 14.24 13.78
N ARG A 214 -24.32 13.84 12.53
CA ARG A 214 -23.09 13.23 12.06
C ARG A 214 -22.82 13.56 10.57
N TYR A 215 -21.96 12.82 9.84
CA TYR A 215 -21.76 12.97 8.39
C TYR A 215 -23.13 12.90 7.64
N GLN A 216 -23.42 13.71 6.65
CA GLN A 216 -22.60 14.69 5.92
C GLN A 216 -22.43 16.06 6.60
N ARG A 217 -23.09 16.29 7.70
CA ARG A 217 -23.09 17.60 8.38
C ARG A 217 -21.75 17.86 9.07
N ASP A 218 -21.15 16.83 9.69
CA ASP A 218 -19.81 16.88 10.25
C ASP A 218 -18.80 16.26 9.27
N VAL A 219 -17.83 17.04 8.78
CA VAL A 219 -16.81 16.59 7.80
C VAL A 219 -15.88 15.51 8.36
N TYR A 220 -15.76 15.41 9.68
CA TYR A 220 -14.99 14.36 10.37
C TYR A 220 -15.86 13.19 10.85
N ASP A 221 -17.15 13.22 10.53
CA ASP A 221 -18.12 12.21 10.96
C ASP A 221 -18.17 12.01 12.48
N ARG A 222 -18.01 13.08 13.26
CA ARG A 222 -18.24 13.03 14.72
C ARG A 222 -19.74 12.97 14.99
N ILE A 223 -20.15 12.20 16.00
CA ILE A 223 -21.55 12.06 16.41
C ILE A 223 -21.85 13.03 17.53
N TRP A 224 -22.72 14.01 17.26
CA TRP A 224 -23.14 15.05 18.21
C TRP A 224 -24.48 14.71 18.84
N SER A 225 -24.52 14.58 20.14
CA SER A 225 -25.75 14.29 20.91
C SER A 225 -26.37 15.55 21.47
N PRO A 226 -27.70 15.73 21.41
CA PRO A 226 -28.34 16.87 22.01
C PRO A 226 -28.21 16.84 23.54
N TYR A 227 -27.94 18.02 24.13
CA TYR A 227 -27.87 18.16 25.58
C TYR A 227 -28.50 19.46 26.03
N SER A 228 -29.41 19.41 26.97
CA SER A 228 -30.05 20.59 27.57
C SER A 228 -30.32 20.38 29.05
N GLN A 229 -30.40 21.47 29.79
CA GLN A 229 -30.82 21.47 31.20
C GLN A 229 -32.06 22.33 31.38
N PRO A 230 -32.89 22.06 32.42
CA PRO A 230 -34.08 22.86 32.72
C PRO A 230 -33.81 24.34 33.01
N SER A 231 -32.60 24.70 33.45
CA SER A 231 -32.14 26.09 33.70
C SER A 231 -31.67 26.79 32.43
N TRP A 232 -31.62 26.12 31.26
CA TRP A 232 -31.12 26.68 30.01
C TRP A 232 -32.25 27.04 29.03
N ASN A 233 -32.02 28.08 28.26
CA ASN A 233 -32.71 28.38 27.03
C ASN A 233 -31.78 28.14 25.84
N THR A 234 -32.31 28.15 24.62
CA THR A 234 -31.52 28.01 23.38
C THR A 234 -31.77 29.17 22.45
N THR A 235 -30.73 29.59 21.74
CA THR A 235 -30.80 30.58 20.67
C THR A 235 -30.25 30.00 19.38
N MET A 236 -30.59 30.61 18.23
CA MET A 236 -30.13 30.19 16.93
C MET A 236 -29.94 31.38 15.99
N THR A 237 -29.07 31.21 15.00
CA THR A 237 -28.90 32.18 13.91
C THR A 237 -29.05 31.52 12.55
N THR A 238 -29.50 32.28 11.54
CA THR A 238 -29.44 31.91 10.12
C THR A 238 -28.26 32.57 9.42
N GLY A 239 -27.45 33.38 10.13
CA GLY A 239 -26.26 34.04 9.63
C GLY A 239 -25.17 33.02 9.20
N TYR A 240 -24.23 33.50 8.39
CA TYR A 240 -23.04 32.73 8.03
C TYR A 240 -22.02 32.82 9.18
N ILE A 241 -21.47 31.69 9.57
CA ILE A 241 -20.34 31.57 10.51
C ILE A 241 -19.29 30.74 9.82
N ASP A 242 -18.06 31.24 9.72
CA ASP A 242 -16.95 30.48 9.13
C ASP A 242 -16.50 29.38 10.08
N ILE A 243 -16.74 28.13 9.71
CA ILE A 243 -16.32 26.93 10.46
C ILE A 243 -14.93 26.43 10.05
N PHE A 244 -14.36 26.94 8.93
CA PHE A 244 -13.09 26.44 8.37
C PHE A 244 -11.87 27.16 8.94
N GLN A 245 -12.05 28.31 9.59
CA GLN A 245 -10.95 29.06 10.20
C GLN A 245 -10.31 28.29 11.36
N SER A 246 -11.09 27.50 12.09
CA SER A 246 -10.54 26.54 13.07
C SER A 246 -10.37 25.17 12.40
N GLY A 247 -9.26 24.49 12.64
CA GLY A 247 -9.06 23.11 12.16
C GLY A 247 -10.11 22.10 12.65
N TYR A 248 -10.87 22.46 13.71
CA TYR A 248 -11.90 21.61 14.31
C TYR A 248 -13.16 21.47 13.46
N LYS A 249 -13.49 22.44 12.61
CA LYS A 249 -14.61 22.41 11.66
C LYS A 249 -15.91 21.82 12.26
N PRO A 250 -16.49 22.40 13.30
CA PRO A 250 -17.75 21.91 13.85
C PRO A 250 -18.86 22.03 12.80
N PRO A 251 -19.91 21.16 12.84
CA PRO A 251 -21.02 21.27 11.87
C PRO A 251 -21.71 22.61 11.96
N ASP A 252 -22.19 23.09 10.83
CA ASP A 252 -22.96 24.34 10.74
C ASP A 252 -24.17 24.36 11.71
N GLU A 253 -24.89 23.25 11.82
CA GLU A 253 -26.05 23.13 12.70
C GLU A 253 -25.68 23.25 14.19
N VAL A 254 -24.52 22.69 14.57
CA VAL A 254 -24.01 22.74 15.94
C VAL A 254 -23.54 24.14 16.30
N ILE A 255 -22.85 24.85 15.38
CA ILE A 255 -22.29 26.15 15.68
C ILE A 255 -23.33 27.31 15.54
N LYS A 256 -24.39 27.12 14.77
CA LYS A 256 -25.48 28.08 14.58
C LYS A 256 -26.55 28.03 15.69
N THR A 257 -26.39 27.14 16.65
CA THR A 257 -27.25 27.04 17.83
C THR A 257 -26.40 27.12 19.09
N ALA A 258 -26.96 27.67 20.18
CA ALA A 258 -26.27 27.73 21.46
C ALA A 258 -27.26 27.71 22.64
N ALA A 259 -26.82 27.16 23.76
CA ALA A 259 -27.49 27.34 25.05
C ALA A 259 -27.10 28.67 25.72
N TYR A 260 -28.00 29.23 26.48
CA TYR A 260 -27.77 30.37 27.42
C TYR A 260 -28.62 30.18 28.69
N PRO A 261 -28.20 30.71 29.84
CA PRO A 261 -28.95 30.55 31.10
C PRO A 261 -30.27 31.30 31.06
N LYS A 262 -31.29 30.83 31.79
CA LYS A 262 -32.59 31.52 31.94
C LYS A 262 -32.50 32.84 32.69
N SER A 263 -31.53 32.97 33.57
CA SER A 263 -31.23 34.22 34.32
C SER A 263 -29.86 34.73 33.85
N ASP A 264 -29.74 35.98 33.50
CA ASP A 264 -28.56 36.61 32.89
C ASP A 264 -27.29 36.50 33.74
N ASP A 265 -27.42 36.33 35.04
CA ASP A 265 -26.28 36.25 35.98
C ASP A 265 -25.95 34.80 36.39
N GLU A 266 -26.73 33.81 35.93
CA GLU A 266 -26.43 32.41 36.17
C GLU A 266 -25.43 31.85 35.18
N PRO A 267 -24.57 30.89 35.59
CA PRO A 267 -23.66 30.20 34.68
C PRO A 267 -24.35 29.08 33.91
N LEU A 268 -23.75 28.62 32.80
CA LEU A 268 -24.04 27.32 32.22
C LEU A 268 -23.10 26.28 32.88
N GLU A 269 -23.69 25.28 33.54
CA GLU A 269 -22.91 24.30 34.32
C GLU A 269 -23.10 22.87 33.74
N LEU A 270 -22.01 22.16 33.56
CA LEU A 270 -21.96 20.73 33.24
C LEU A 270 -21.17 20.01 34.33
N SER A 271 -21.72 18.91 34.87
CA SER A 271 -21.06 18.15 35.93
C SER A 271 -21.15 16.63 35.65
N TRP A 272 -20.11 15.93 36.06
CA TRP A 272 -20.07 14.47 36.01
C TRP A 272 -19.14 13.91 37.08
N THR A 273 -19.30 12.61 37.38
CA THR A 273 -18.46 11.87 38.32
C THR A 273 -17.68 10.81 37.58
N SER A 274 -16.38 10.75 37.79
CA SER A 274 -15.50 9.73 37.27
C SER A 274 -15.42 8.54 38.24
N ASP A 275 -15.47 7.32 37.68
CA ASP A 275 -15.20 6.10 38.46
C ASP A 275 -13.70 5.96 38.79
N ASP A 276 -12.83 6.51 37.93
CA ASP A 276 -11.38 6.57 38.10
C ASP A 276 -10.95 8.01 38.46
N PRO A 277 -10.51 8.27 39.72
CA PRO A 277 -10.08 9.60 40.13
C PRO A 277 -8.76 10.07 39.51
N ASP A 278 -7.96 9.14 38.94
CA ASP A 278 -6.69 9.43 38.28
C ASP A 278 -6.87 9.67 36.76
N ALA A 279 -8.07 9.47 36.25
CA ALA A 279 -8.39 9.73 34.86
C ALA A 279 -8.13 11.22 34.50
N ARG A 280 -7.43 11.44 33.38
CA ARG A 280 -7.00 12.75 32.90
C ARG A 280 -7.99 13.29 31.86
N PHE A 281 -8.73 14.33 32.21
CA PHE A 281 -9.79 14.88 31.38
C PHE A 281 -9.33 16.10 30.57
N TYR A 282 -9.72 16.13 29.28
CA TYR A 282 -9.63 17.28 28.38
C TYR A 282 -11.01 17.64 27.87
N ALA A 283 -11.32 18.94 27.79
CA ALA A 283 -12.56 19.44 27.21
C ALA A 283 -12.25 20.44 26.08
N TYR A 284 -13.02 20.36 25.00
CA TYR A 284 -13.01 21.27 23.86
C TYR A 284 -14.38 21.92 23.76
N LEU A 285 -14.46 23.22 24.03
CA LEU A 285 -15.69 23.99 24.07
C LEU A 285 -15.76 24.88 22.83
N TYR A 286 -16.90 24.92 22.20
CA TYR A 286 -17.14 25.61 20.95
C TYR A 286 -18.02 26.85 21.18
N PHE A 287 -17.64 27.99 20.60
CA PHE A 287 -18.29 29.26 20.74
C PHE A 287 -18.39 29.99 19.40
N ALA A 288 -19.53 30.63 19.18
CA ALA A 288 -19.75 31.64 18.17
C ALA A 288 -20.82 32.63 18.66
N GLU A 289 -20.70 33.94 18.38
CA GLU A 289 -21.73 34.90 18.66
C GLU A 289 -22.87 34.77 17.64
N LEU A 290 -24.08 34.53 18.12
CA LEU A 290 -25.25 34.29 17.30
C LEU A 290 -26.17 35.49 17.12
N GLU A 291 -25.93 36.55 17.91
CA GLU A 291 -26.77 37.74 17.95
C GLU A 291 -26.03 38.96 17.38
N SER A 292 -26.76 39.86 16.76
CA SER A 292 -26.22 41.13 16.30
C SER A 292 -26.17 42.11 17.48
N LEU A 293 -24.98 42.22 18.12
CA LEU A 293 -24.81 43.05 19.30
C LEU A 293 -24.94 44.55 18.99
N LYS A 294 -25.64 45.31 19.85
CA LYS A 294 -25.67 46.79 19.78
C LYS A 294 -24.35 47.39 20.33
N ARG A 295 -24.16 48.68 20.14
CA ARG A 295 -22.90 49.36 20.53
C ARG A 295 -22.62 49.33 22.02
N ASP A 296 -23.64 49.22 22.86
CA ASP A 296 -23.61 49.16 24.31
C ASP A 296 -23.69 47.70 24.86
N GLU A 297 -23.85 46.72 23.98
CA GLU A 297 -23.90 45.32 24.36
C GLU A 297 -22.54 44.65 24.14
N SER A 298 -22.13 43.84 25.10
CA SER A 298 -20.89 43.01 25.02
C SER A 298 -21.13 41.66 25.67
N ARG A 299 -20.81 40.61 24.99
CA ARG A 299 -20.77 39.26 25.56
C ARG A 299 -19.32 38.87 25.80
N LYS A 300 -18.97 38.75 27.09
CA LYS A 300 -17.63 38.33 27.50
C LYS A 300 -17.75 37.15 28.45
N ILE A 301 -17.05 36.06 28.13
CA ILE A 301 -17.21 34.74 28.74
C ILE A 301 -15.93 34.36 29.50
N LYS A 302 -16.09 33.71 30.64
CA LYS A 302 -15.05 33.09 31.44
C LYS A 302 -15.40 31.63 31.68
N ILE A 303 -14.44 30.73 31.48
CA ILE A 303 -14.61 29.30 31.70
C ILE A 303 -13.86 28.87 32.94
N MET A 304 -14.55 28.18 33.85
CA MET A 304 -13.96 27.61 35.06
C MET A 304 -14.16 26.09 35.08
N TRP A 305 -13.17 25.34 35.54
CA TRP A 305 -13.26 23.92 35.79
C TRP A 305 -12.84 23.64 37.23
N ASN A 306 -13.73 23.02 38.00
CA ASN A 306 -13.55 22.82 39.44
C ASN A 306 -13.06 24.09 40.18
N GLY A 307 -13.55 25.25 39.78
CA GLY A 307 -13.17 26.55 40.38
C GLY A 307 -11.87 27.15 39.85
N SER A 308 -11.12 26.42 38.99
CA SER A 308 -9.89 26.91 38.35
C SER A 308 -10.19 27.47 36.96
N PRO A 309 -9.59 28.60 36.53
CA PRO A 309 -9.81 29.14 35.19
C PRO A 309 -9.18 28.25 34.12
N VAL A 310 -9.96 27.90 33.07
CA VAL A 310 -9.48 27.17 31.87
C VAL A 310 -8.80 28.15 30.91
N SER A 311 -9.35 29.34 30.76
CA SER A 311 -8.81 30.40 29.88
C SER A 311 -9.01 31.79 30.50
N GLY A 312 -8.37 32.81 29.92
CA GLY A 312 -8.75 34.19 30.13
C GLY A 312 -10.16 34.48 29.63
N ALA A 313 -10.74 35.60 30.07
CA ALA A 313 -12.04 36.02 29.56
C ALA A 313 -11.92 36.45 28.09
N PHE A 314 -12.89 36.03 27.23
CA PHE A 314 -12.90 36.25 25.79
C PHE A 314 -14.31 36.64 25.30
N ASN A 315 -14.36 37.19 24.09
CA ASN A 315 -15.61 37.47 23.39
C ASN A 315 -15.76 36.44 22.24
N PRO A 316 -16.91 35.73 22.13
CA PRO A 316 -17.21 34.90 20.95
C PRO A 316 -17.22 35.77 19.70
N SER A 317 -16.70 35.21 18.58
CA SER A 317 -16.70 35.90 17.29
C SER A 317 -18.07 35.74 16.60
N PRO A 318 -18.61 36.79 15.99
CA PRO A 318 -19.80 36.69 15.12
C PRO A 318 -19.44 36.16 13.70
N GLU A 319 -18.17 36.12 13.32
CA GLU A 319 -17.71 35.78 11.96
C GLU A 319 -17.26 34.33 11.83
N TYR A 320 -16.72 33.75 12.91
CA TYR A 320 -16.14 32.41 12.89
C TYR A 320 -16.29 31.63 14.19
N SER A 321 -16.23 30.31 14.11
CA SER A 321 -16.26 29.44 15.27
C SER A 321 -14.93 29.47 16.03
N MET A 322 -14.99 29.60 17.35
CA MET A 322 -13.86 29.52 18.27
C MET A 322 -13.90 28.20 19.04
N THR A 323 -12.75 27.54 19.20
CA THR A 323 -12.62 26.36 20.06
C THR A 323 -11.61 26.65 21.18
N LEU A 324 -12.02 26.44 22.41
CA LEU A 324 -11.16 26.59 23.57
C LEU A 324 -11.02 25.27 24.31
N SER A 325 -9.81 24.94 24.76
CA SER A 325 -9.52 23.70 25.50
C SER A 325 -8.61 24.01 26.69
N ASN A 326 -8.62 23.12 27.68
CA ASN A 326 -7.65 23.15 28.76
C ASN A 326 -6.29 22.69 28.24
N SER A 327 -5.23 23.42 28.58
CA SER A 327 -3.84 23.10 28.18
C SER A 327 -3.23 22.01 29.04
N ARG A 328 -3.78 21.72 30.22
CA ARG A 328 -3.37 20.64 31.15
C ARG A 328 -4.57 19.82 31.56
N ALA A 329 -4.35 18.54 31.76
CA ALA A 329 -5.40 17.63 32.18
C ALA A 329 -5.96 17.99 33.55
N PHE A 330 -7.29 17.82 33.71
CA PHE A 330 -7.96 17.85 35.02
C PHE A 330 -8.17 16.40 35.50
N THR A 331 -7.86 16.15 36.76
CA THR A 331 -8.07 14.86 37.44
C THR A 331 -9.00 15.04 38.66
N GLY A 332 -9.49 13.95 39.19
CA GLY A 332 -10.36 13.93 40.36
C GLY A 332 -11.61 13.06 40.14
N LYS A 333 -12.39 12.90 41.20
CA LYS A 333 -13.63 12.13 41.14
C LYS A 333 -14.79 12.95 40.55
N ASP A 334 -14.93 14.19 41.05
CA ASP A 334 -16.05 15.03 40.66
C ASP A 334 -15.54 16.18 39.79
N HIS A 335 -16.20 16.38 38.67
CA HIS A 335 -15.88 17.42 37.70
C HIS A 335 -17.08 18.33 37.49
N TRP A 336 -16.83 19.64 37.43
CA TRP A 336 -17.81 20.59 36.96
C TRP A 336 -17.16 21.68 36.11
N ILE A 337 -17.69 21.94 34.94
CA ILE A 337 -17.36 23.04 34.05
C ILE A 337 -18.45 24.09 34.19
N SER A 338 -18.05 25.36 34.45
CA SER A 338 -18.93 26.49 34.56
C SER A 338 -18.55 27.54 33.53
N VAL A 339 -19.46 27.86 32.62
CA VAL A 339 -19.33 28.93 31.62
C VAL A 339 -20.03 30.14 32.14
N GLN A 340 -19.27 31.17 32.53
CA GLN A 340 -19.71 32.29 33.32
C GLN A 340 -19.64 33.59 32.53
N LYS A 341 -20.54 34.54 32.86
CA LYS A 341 -20.49 35.93 32.45
C LYS A 341 -19.27 36.61 33.09
N ALA A 342 -18.44 37.30 32.32
CA ALA A 342 -17.38 38.13 32.88
C ALA A 342 -17.94 39.43 33.50
N ALA A 343 -17.22 40.04 34.45
CA ALA A 343 -17.68 41.21 35.19
C ALA A 343 -17.98 42.44 34.31
N ASP A 344 -17.32 42.55 33.17
CA ASP A 344 -17.49 43.61 32.17
C ASP A 344 -18.37 43.18 30.97
N SER A 345 -19.12 42.09 31.09
CA SER A 345 -20.09 41.63 30.09
C SER A 345 -21.48 42.19 30.39
N THR A 346 -22.20 42.63 29.38
CA THR A 346 -23.61 43.06 29.50
C THR A 346 -24.60 41.95 29.24
N LEU A 347 -24.17 40.90 28.45
CA LEU A 347 -25.01 39.78 28.06
C LEU A 347 -24.63 38.50 28.81
N PRO A 348 -25.56 37.52 28.97
CA PRO A 348 -25.29 36.23 29.57
C PRO A 348 -24.31 35.39 28.72
N PRO A 349 -23.63 34.37 29.30
CA PRO A 349 -22.78 33.48 28.54
C PRO A 349 -23.60 32.62 27.58
N ILE A 350 -22.94 32.15 26.50
CA ILE A 350 -23.47 31.15 25.59
C ILE A 350 -22.50 29.98 25.48
N LEU A 351 -23.00 28.81 25.06
CA LEU A 351 -22.21 27.65 24.74
C LEU A 351 -22.88 26.94 23.56
N ASN A 352 -22.12 26.73 22.44
CA ASN A 352 -22.65 26.05 21.28
C ASN A 352 -22.49 24.53 21.38
N ALA A 353 -21.31 24.03 21.78
CA ALA A 353 -21.04 22.61 21.92
C ALA A 353 -19.86 22.33 22.85
N ILE A 354 -19.75 21.09 23.28
CA ILE A 354 -18.62 20.61 24.09
C ILE A 354 -18.28 19.15 23.77
N GLU A 355 -16.98 18.85 23.68
CA GLU A 355 -16.43 17.49 23.69
C GLU A 355 -15.59 17.29 24.96
N ILE A 356 -15.75 16.13 25.59
CA ILE A 356 -15.00 15.73 26.78
C ILE A 356 -14.31 14.41 26.48
N PHE A 357 -13.02 14.34 26.70
CA PHE A 357 -12.18 13.15 26.48
C PHE A 357 -11.40 12.79 27.74
N THR A 358 -11.10 11.52 27.89
CA THR A 358 -10.08 11.03 28.82
C THR A 358 -8.80 10.71 28.05
N ALA A 359 -7.66 11.19 28.55
CA ALA A 359 -6.37 10.85 27.96
C ALA A 359 -5.86 9.52 28.50
N GLN A 360 -5.53 8.62 27.61
CA GLN A 360 -5.00 7.30 27.92
C GLN A 360 -3.55 7.21 27.46
N SER A 361 -2.66 6.88 28.39
CA SER A 361 -1.24 6.69 28.09
C SER A 361 -1.01 5.48 27.18
N LEU A 362 -0.04 5.60 26.29
CA LEU A 362 0.43 4.50 25.42
C LEU A 362 1.62 3.85 26.13
N ASP A 363 1.32 2.90 27.04
CA ASP A 363 2.32 2.30 27.95
C ASP A 363 2.92 0.98 27.40
N GLU A 364 2.29 0.38 26.40
CA GLU A 364 2.78 -0.83 25.74
C GLU A 364 3.46 -0.47 24.41
N PHE A 365 4.63 -1.06 24.18
CA PHE A 365 5.37 -0.90 22.93
C PHE A 365 5.10 -2.05 21.96
N PRO A 366 5.05 -1.77 20.66
CA PRO A 366 4.89 -2.82 19.65
C PRO A 366 6.17 -3.65 19.46
N THR A 367 6.02 -4.80 18.82
CA THR A 367 7.16 -5.54 18.23
C THR A 367 7.80 -4.69 17.14
N ILE A 368 9.12 -4.73 17.01
CA ILE A 368 9.81 -4.00 15.93
C ILE A 368 9.27 -4.40 14.56
N ALA A 369 9.13 -3.41 13.68
CA ALA A 369 8.43 -3.56 12.40
C ALA A 369 9.02 -4.69 11.53
N GLU A 370 10.35 -4.84 11.48
CA GLU A 370 11.04 -5.87 10.71
C GLU A 370 10.67 -7.29 11.15
N GLU A 371 10.51 -7.52 12.47
CA GLU A 371 10.11 -8.83 13.00
C GLU A 371 8.61 -9.07 12.79
N VAL A 372 7.75 -8.04 12.88
CA VAL A 372 6.33 -8.14 12.52
C VAL A 372 6.18 -8.57 11.06
N TYR A 373 6.88 -7.91 10.12
CA TYR A 373 6.87 -8.30 8.71
C TYR A 373 7.40 -9.72 8.48
N ALA A 374 8.44 -10.11 9.19
CA ALA A 374 8.99 -11.47 9.12
C ALA A 374 7.93 -12.50 9.53
N MET A 375 7.23 -12.27 10.63
CA MET A 375 6.18 -13.17 11.15
C MET A 375 4.97 -13.25 10.22
N GLU A 376 4.51 -12.11 9.67
CA GLU A 376 3.44 -12.09 8.67
C GLU A 376 3.82 -12.84 7.39
N SER A 377 5.07 -12.67 6.94
CA SER A 377 5.62 -13.41 5.80
C SER A 377 5.67 -14.92 6.08
N ILE A 378 6.08 -15.35 7.28
CA ILE A 378 6.07 -16.76 7.71
C ILE A 378 4.63 -17.28 7.73
N ARG A 379 3.70 -16.52 8.34
CA ARG A 379 2.27 -16.87 8.39
C ARG A 379 1.68 -17.11 7.01
N SER A 380 1.92 -16.20 6.07
CA SER A 380 1.38 -16.29 4.71
C SER A 380 2.04 -17.40 3.88
N THR A 381 3.38 -17.54 3.94
CA THR A 381 4.15 -18.54 3.20
C THR A 381 3.69 -19.96 3.52
N TYR A 382 3.49 -20.23 4.81
CA TYR A 382 3.14 -21.58 5.27
C TYR A 382 1.64 -21.77 5.54
N LYS A 383 0.83 -20.72 5.40
CA LYS A 383 -0.62 -20.72 5.73
C LYS A 383 -0.84 -21.23 7.15
N VAL A 384 -0.07 -20.69 8.11
CA VAL A 384 -0.10 -21.13 9.51
C VAL A 384 -1.51 -21.00 10.09
N GLN A 385 -2.06 -22.12 10.60
CA GLN A 385 -3.42 -22.22 11.13
C GLN A 385 -3.51 -21.87 12.63
N LYS A 386 -2.67 -20.94 13.11
CA LYS A 386 -2.70 -20.43 14.47
C LYS A 386 -3.47 -19.12 14.53
N ALA A 387 -4.05 -18.77 15.68
CA ALA A 387 -4.76 -17.50 15.90
C ALA A 387 -3.78 -16.31 16.00
N TRP A 388 -3.01 -16.08 14.96
CA TRP A 388 -2.03 -15.00 14.85
C TRP A 388 -2.71 -13.75 14.27
N THR A 389 -3.12 -12.84 15.17
CA THR A 389 -3.77 -11.57 14.79
C THR A 389 -3.19 -10.42 15.61
N GLY A 390 -3.10 -9.22 15.04
CA GLY A 390 -2.46 -8.07 15.68
C GLY A 390 -0.96 -8.24 15.84
N ASP A 391 -0.36 -7.59 16.83
CA ASP A 391 1.09 -7.62 17.08
C ASP A 391 1.54 -8.98 17.67
N PRO A 392 2.71 -9.54 17.26
CA PRO A 392 3.21 -10.83 17.74
C PRO A 392 3.52 -10.90 19.24
N CYS A 393 4.05 -9.83 19.84
CA CYS A 393 4.48 -9.80 21.24
C CYS A 393 3.56 -9.00 22.15
N SER A 394 2.81 -8.07 21.61
CA SER A 394 2.01 -7.11 22.39
C SER A 394 0.51 -7.20 22.11
N PRO A 395 -0.34 -6.95 23.13
CA PRO A 395 0.00 -6.68 24.53
C PRO A 395 0.70 -7.88 25.20
N ARG A 396 1.54 -7.65 26.19
CA ARG A 396 2.34 -8.71 26.89
C ARG A 396 1.51 -9.89 27.39
N LEU A 397 0.21 -9.67 27.68
CA LEU A 397 -0.70 -10.71 28.15
C LEU A 397 -1.19 -11.64 27.03
N PHE A 398 -1.04 -11.25 25.77
CA PHE A 398 -1.61 -11.94 24.61
C PHE A 398 -0.62 -12.10 23.45
N PRO A 399 0.60 -12.60 23.66
CA PRO A 399 1.53 -12.87 22.56
C PRO A 399 0.96 -13.95 21.63
N TRP A 400 1.42 -14.01 20.42
CA TRP A 400 1.02 -15.06 19.49
C TRP A 400 1.39 -16.44 19.98
N GLU A 401 0.51 -17.42 19.73
CA GLU A 401 0.74 -18.81 20.13
C GLU A 401 2.04 -19.37 19.54
N GLY A 402 2.93 -19.85 20.42
CA GLY A 402 4.25 -20.36 20.05
C GLY A 402 5.32 -19.29 19.87
N VAL A 403 5.02 -18.03 20.15
CA VAL A 403 5.97 -16.91 20.16
C VAL A 403 6.36 -16.58 21.59
N GLY A 404 7.65 -16.48 21.87
CA GLY A 404 8.18 -15.95 23.13
C GLY A 404 8.98 -14.69 22.85
N CYS A 405 8.82 -13.67 23.70
CA CYS A 405 9.32 -12.33 23.46
C CYS A 405 10.32 -11.84 24.50
N ILE A 406 11.13 -10.85 24.12
CA ILE A 406 11.92 -9.99 24.99
C ILE A 406 11.18 -8.65 25.04
N TYR A 407 10.98 -8.13 26.26
CA TYR A 407 10.27 -6.87 26.51
C TYR A 407 11.26 -5.84 27.05
N ASN A 408 11.54 -4.83 26.23
CA ASN A 408 12.36 -3.67 26.59
C ASN A 408 11.47 -2.44 26.82
N ASP A 409 12.07 -1.35 27.29
CA ASP A 409 11.35 -0.10 27.59
C ASP A 409 11.09 0.76 26.33
N SER A 410 11.54 0.32 25.14
CA SER A 410 11.37 1.05 23.89
C SER A 410 10.76 0.22 22.77
N ASP A 411 10.92 -1.11 22.83
CA ASP A 411 10.50 -2.04 21.77
C ASP A 411 10.46 -3.48 22.28
N HIS A 412 9.78 -4.36 21.54
CA HIS A 412 9.71 -5.78 21.85
C HIS A 412 10.28 -6.59 20.70
N HIS A 413 10.96 -7.71 21.06
CA HIS A 413 11.65 -8.60 20.11
C HIS A 413 11.19 -10.04 20.25
N ILE A 414 11.21 -10.79 19.15
CA ILE A 414 10.90 -12.20 19.13
C ILE A 414 12.14 -13.00 19.55
N LYS A 415 12.04 -13.62 20.72
CA LYS A 415 13.10 -14.45 21.33
C LYS A 415 13.01 -15.91 20.89
N SER A 416 11.80 -16.44 20.83
CA SER A 416 11.58 -17.84 20.49
C SER A 416 10.37 -18.03 19.61
N LEU A 417 10.46 -18.99 18.69
CA LEU A 417 9.38 -19.34 17.77
C LEU A 417 9.23 -20.86 17.70
N ASN A 418 8.07 -21.36 18.14
CA ASN A 418 7.71 -22.77 18.08
C ASN A 418 6.61 -22.98 17.04
N LEU A 419 6.99 -23.58 15.91
CA LEU A 419 6.13 -24.01 14.83
C LEU A 419 6.18 -25.53 14.62
N SER A 420 6.49 -26.29 15.69
CA SER A 420 6.48 -27.76 15.64
C SER A 420 5.08 -28.26 15.32
N SER A 421 4.98 -29.31 14.50
CA SER A 421 3.71 -29.94 14.11
C SER A 421 2.66 -28.97 13.56
N SER A 422 3.08 -27.90 12.90
CA SER A 422 2.22 -26.84 12.35
C SER A 422 1.87 -27.03 10.87
N GLY A 423 2.19 -28.20 10.29
CA GLY A 423 1.85 -28.55 8.90
C GLY A 423 2.66 -27.79 7.84
N LEU A 424 3.80 -27.19 8.20
CA LEU A 424 4.64 -26.42 7.30
C LEU A 424 5.15 -27.27 6.14
N GLN A 425 5.11 -26.72 4.90
CA GLN A 425 5.54 -27.41 3.68
C GLN A 425 6.47 -26.52 2.85
N GLY A 426 7.33 -27.16 2.03
CA GLY A 426 8.29 -26.42 1.20
C GLY A 426 9.65 -26.20 1.85
N PRO A 427 10.49 -25.30 1.32
CA PRO A 427 11.77 -24.93 1.93
C PRO A 427 11.60 -24.05 3.17
N ILE A 428 12.67 -23.88 3.97
CA ILE A 428 12.69 -22.88 5.05
C ILE A 428 12.71 -21.49 4.41
N ALA A 429 11.72 -20.66 4.74
CA ALA A 429 11.55 -19.31 4.20
C ALA A 429 12.68 -18.36 4.64
N LEU A 430 13.08 -17.45 3.74
CA LEU A 430 14.14 -16.49 4.03
C LEU A 430 13.72 -15.48 5.12
N SER A 431 12.41 -15.24 5.29
CA SER A 431 11.86 -14.35 6.33
C SER A 431 12.31 -14.69 7.76
N PHE A 432 12.66 -15.94 8.05
CA PHE A 432 13.27 -16.28 9.35
C PHE A 432 14.59 -15.54 9.63
N ARG A 433 15.32 -15.11 8.60
CA ARG A 433 16.57 -14.34 8.74
C ARG A 433 16.36 -12.99 9.44
N ASN A 434 15.18 -12.40 9.27
CA ASN A 434 14.87 -11.08 9.83
C ASN A 434 14.47 -11.12 11.32
N LEU A 435 14.37 -12.31 11.92
CA LEU A 435 14.16 -12.48 13.36
C LEU A 435 15.51 -12.41 14.08
N SER A 436 16.13 -11.22 14.10
CA SER A 436 17.52 -11.01 14.51
C SER A 436 17.82 -11.35 15.98
N HIS A 437 16.80 -11.30 16.85
CA HIS A 437 16.90 -11.58 18.30
C HIS A 437 16.49 -13.02 18.65
N LEU A 438 16.25 -13.87 17.65
CA LEU A 438 15.78 -15.23 17.85
C LEU A 438 16.86 -16.10 18.52
N GLU A 439 16.57 -16.60 19.71
CA GLU A 439 17.41 -17.55 20.45
C GLU A 439 16.99 -19.01 20.25
N SER A 440 15.72 -19.27 20.00
CA SER A 440 15.14 -20.61 19.87
C SER A 440 14.20 -20.72 18.70
N LEU A 441 14.45 -21.67 17.79
CA LEU A 441 13.60 -22.00 16.65
C LEU A 441 13.28 -23.50 16.63
N ASP A 442 11.98 -23.84 16.76
CA ASP A 442 11.50 -25.21 16.62
C ASP A 442 10.59 -25.34 15.39
N LEU A 443 11.07 -26.02 14.37
CA LEU A 443 10.35 -26.38 13.14
C LEU A 443 10.12 -27.88 13.03
N SER A 444 10.22 -28.62 14.13
CA SER A 444 10.15 -30.08 14.11
C SER A 444 8.77 -30.63 13.71
N ASN A 445 8.76 -31.88 13.24
CA ASN A 445 7.54 -32.63 12.88
C ASN A 445 6.65 -31.91 11.86
N ASN A 446 7.28 -31.35 10.81
CA ASN A 446 6.60 -30.73 9.69
C ASN A 446 6.88 -31.45 8.38
N ASN A 447 6.45 -30.93 7.24
CA ASN A 447 6.71 -31.46 5.91
C ASN A 447 7.69 -30.58 5.12
N LEU A 448 8.60 -29.90 5.82
CA LEU A 448 9.64 -29.07 5.23
C LEU A 448 10.62 -29.91 4.42
N ARG A 449 11.10 -29.39 3.28
CA ARG A 449 11.97 -30.10 2.33
C ARG A 449 13.01 -29.18 1.71
N GLY A 450 13.97 -29.77 0.99
CA GLY A 450 15.07 -29.01 0.37
C GLY A 450 16.32 -29.00 1.28
N PHE A 451 17.23 -28.07 1.02
CA PHE A 451 18.45 -27.93 1.81
C PHE A 451 18.20 -27.09 3.06
N VAL A 452 18.96 -27.36 4.13
CA VAL A 452 19.02 -26.44 5.27
C VAL A 452 19.78 -25.18 4.83
N PRO A 453 19.14 -23.99 4.87
CA PRO A 453 19.75 -22.78 4.29
C PRO A 453 20.88 -22.23 5.17
N GLU A 454 21.88 -21.62 4.51
CA GLU A 454 23.06 -21.08 5.21
C GLU A 454 22.73 -19.84 6.04
N PHE A 455 21.69 -19.06 5.67
CA PHE A 455 21.29 -17.87 6.41
C PHE A 455 20.85 -18.12 7.86
N LEU A 456 20.49 -19.36 8.24
CA LEU A 456 20.22 -19.70 9.64
C LEU A 456 21.46 -19.53 10.54
N ALA A 457 22.67 -19.52 9.98
CA ALA A 457 23.90 -19.21 10.69
C ALA A 457 24.14 -17.69 10.85
N ASP A 458 23.38 -16.85 10.13
CA ASP A 458 23.43 -15.39 10.29
C ASP A 458 22.67 -14.95 11.55
N LEU A 459 21.80 -15.79 12.11
CA LEU A 459 21.09 -15.57 13.37
C LEU A 459 22.05 -15.73 14.55
N LYS A 460 22.79 -14.67 14.85
CA LYS A 460 23.89 -14.70 15.83
C LYS A 460 23.49 -15.05 17.26
N GLN A 461 22.23 -14.85 17.62
CA GLN A 461 21.68 -15.13 18.94
C GLN A 461 21.07 -16.53 19.05
N LEU A 462 20.99 -17.29 17.95
CA LEU A 462 20.34 -18.59 17.90
C LEU A 462 21.13 -19.64 18.69
N LYS A 463 20.51 -20.13 19.78
CA LYS A 463 21.09 -21.14 20.70
C LYS A 463 20.45 -22.51 20.52
N TYR A 464 19.22 -22.57 20.01
CA TYR A 464 18.44 -23.79 19.84
C TYR A 464 17.80 -23.83 18.46
N LEU A 465 18.06 -24.88 17.69
CA LEU A 465 17.46 -25.10 16.37
C LEU A 465 17.01 -26.56 16.25
N ASN A 466 15.69 -26.81 16.18
CA ASN A 466 15.11 -28.13 16.04
C ASN A 466 14.44 -28.29 14.67
N LEU A 467 15.02 -29.12 13.83
CA LEU A 467 14.58 -29.44 12.47
C LEU A 467 14.12 -30.90 12.33
N LYS A 468 14.07 -31.67 13.43
CA LYS A 468 13.74 -33.11 13.44
C LYS A 468 12.35 -33.39 12.90
N GLY A 469 12.16 -34.55 12.24
CA GLY A 469 10.88 -35.00 11.72
C GLY A 469 10.44 -34.23 10.46
N ASN A 470 11.40 -33.78 9.64
CA ASN A 470 11.20 -33.12 8.36
C ASN A 470 11.83 -33.93 7.20
N LYS A 471 11.74 -33.41 5.97
CA LYS A 471 12.24 -34.06 4.76
C LYS A 471 13.43 -33.31 4.14
N PHE A 472 14.31 -32.76 4.98
CA PHE A 472 15.51 -32.09 4.50
C PHE A 472 16.51 -33.08 3.87
N VAL A 473 17.25 -32.60 2.85
CA VAL A 473 18.24 -33.37 2.10
C VAL A 473 19.57 -32.61 2.01
N GLY A 474 20.67 -33.32 1.65
CA GLY A 474 21.97 -32.68 1.38
C GLY A 474 22.86 -32.49 2.59
N PHE A 475 23.63 -31.39 2.64
CA PHE A 475 24.64 -31.15 3.67
C PHE A 475 24.17 -30.05 4.64
N ILE A 476 24.45 -30.23 5.92
CA ILE A 476 24.32 -29.14 6.90
C ILE A 476 25.36 -28.06 6.55
N PRO A 477 24.96 -26.78 6.49
CA PRO A 477 25.86 -25.63 6.30
C PRO A 477 27.07 -25.71 7.23
N LYS A 478 28.28 -25.41 6.70
CA LYS A 478 29.52 -25.49 7.46
C LYS A 478 29.53 -24.57 8.67
N SER A 479 28.93 -23.38 8.55
CA SER A 479 28.73 -22.38 9.59
C SER A 479 27.91 -22.94 10.75
N LEU A 480 26.71 -23.47 10.51
CA LEU A 480 25.84 -24.09 11.52
C LEU A 480 26.53 -25.28 12.23
N ARG A 481 27.25 -26.11 11.45
CA ARG A 481 28.00 -27.24 12.02
C ARG A 481 29.13 -26.77 12.92
N LYS A 482 29.81 -25.68 12.57
CA LYS A 482 30.90 -25.09 13.38
C LYS A 482 30.36 -24.59 14.70
N GLU A 483 29.27 -23.84 14.68
CA GLU A 483 28.59 -23.31 15.88
C GLU A 483 28.07 -24.42 16.79
N SER A 484 27.45 -25.47 16.21
CA SER A 484 26.99 -26.64 16.98
C SER A 484 28.15 -27.41 17.64
N LYS A 485 29.29 -27.59 16.94
CA LYS A 485 30.47 -28.26 17.51
C LYS A 485 31.17 -27.42 18.56
N ALA A 486 31.10 -26.11 18.46
CA ALA A 486 31.63 -25.18 19.46
C ALA A 486 30.77 -25.10 20.74
N GLY A 487 29.59 -25.74 20.75
CA GLY A 487 28.64 -25.72 21.87
C GLY A 487 27.76 -24.45 21.92
N GLY A 488 27.87 -23.56 20.93
CA GLY A 488 27.06 -22.34 20.86
C GLY A 488 25.64 -22.58 20.35
N LEU A 489 25.40 -23.65 19.59
CA LEU A 489 24.11 -23.98 19.01
C LEU A 489 23.73 -25.45 19.28
N ALA A 490 22.59 -25.67 19.95
CA ALA A 490 21.94 -26.99 20.04
C ALA A 490 21.16 -27.29 18.78
N LEU A 491 21.76 -28.01 17.82
CA LEU A 491 21.13 -28.40 16.56
C LEU A 491 20.57 -29.82 16.65
N ILE A 492 19.25 -29.97 16.47
CA ILE A 492 18.52 -31.25 16.50
C ILE A 492 17.94 -31.52 15.12
N MET A 493 18.27 -32.70 14.52
CA MET A 493 17.75 -33.12 13.22
C MET A 493 17.92 -34.62 13.02
N ASP A 494 17.23 -35.17 12.00
CA ASP A 494 17.29 -36.58 11.66
C ASP A 494 18.61 -36.92 10.92
N GLU A 495 19.35 -37.93 11.39
CA GLU A 495 20.63 -38.31 10.80
C GLU A 495 20.49 -39.08 9.47
N GLN A 496 19.32 -39.63 9.17
CA GLN A 496 19.14 -40.60 8.07
C GLN A 496 19.19 -40.01 6.68
N ASN A 497 18.89 -38.71 6.50
CA ASN A 497 18.80 -38.06 5.21
C ASN A 497 19.86 -36.98 4.94
N ILE A 498 20.82 -36.82 5.89
CA ILE A 498 21.79 -35.73 5.85
C ILE A 498 23.21 -36.28 5.88
N CYS A 499 24.04 -35.86 4.92
CA CYS A 499 25.42 -36.28 4.79
C CYS A 499 26.36 -35.50 5.70
N HIS A 500 27.10 -36.19 6.54
CA HIS A 500 28.09 -35.59 7.46
C HIS A 500 29.50 -35.34 6.83
N SER A 501 29.75 -35.89 5.61
CA SER A 501 31.05 -35.71 4.92
C SER A 501 30.88 -35.87 3.40
N ARG A 502 31.93 -35.49 2.62
CA ARG A 502 32.00 -35.66 1.16
C ARG A 502 31.87 -37.09 0.63
N SER A 503 31.73 -38.08 1.53
CA SER A 503 31.72 -39.52 1.22
C SER A 503 30.31 -40.14 1.18
N CYS A 504 29.27 -39.36 1.03
CA CYS A 504 27.95 -39.90 0.70
C CYS A 504 27.85 -40.21 -0.80
N ARG A 505 28.57 -41.22 -1.21
CA ARG A 505 28.44 -41.86 -2.51
C ARG A 505 27.50 -43.05 -2.32
N ASP A 506 26.35 -42.98 -2.85
CA ASP A 506 25.32 -44.00 -3.03
C ASP A 506 25.59 -45.40 -2.49
N ARG A 507 24.94 -45.76 -1.39
CA ARG A 507 24.84 -47.15 -0.93
C ARG A 507 23.76 -47.98 -1.68
N ASN A 508 22.94 -47.29 -2.52
CA ASN A 508 21.86 -47.92 -3.30
C ASN A 508 22.27 -48.31 -4.73
N ASN A 509 23.56 -48.03 -5.13
CA ASN A 509 23.98 -48.26 -6.52
C ASN A 509 24.55 -49.64 -6.83
N ILE A 510 24.42 -50.64 -5.96
CA ILE A 510 24.88 -52.00 -6.26
C ILE A 510 23.73 -52.93 -6.59
N ILE A 511 22.53 -52.68 -6.10
CA ILE A 511 21.33 -53.50 -6.38
C ILE A 511 20.65 -53.07 -7.72
N VAL A 512 20.66 -51.79 -8.04
CA VAL A 512 20.05 -51.26 -9.27
C VAL A 512 20.72 -51.75 -10.57
N PRO A 513 22.07 -51.83 -10.71
CA PRO A 513 22.67 -52.33 -11.95
C PRO A 513 22.44 -53.85 -12.17
N ILE A 514 22.26 -54.65 -11.11
CA ILE A 514 21.99 -56.10 -11.27
C ILE A 514 20.51 -56.33 -11.74
N VAL A 515 19.57 -55.58 -11.17
CA VAL A 515 18.15 -55.65 -11.58
C VAL A 515 17.95 -55.04 -12.98
N VAL A 516 18.64 -53.91 -13.28
CA VAL A 516 18.58 -53.24 -14.59
C VAL A 516 19.25 -54.08 -15.67
N SER A 517 20.38 -54.79 -15.40
CA SER A 517 21.03 -55.65 -16.39
C SER A 517 20.20 -56.88 -16.70
N THR A 518 19.52 -57.50 -15.72
CA THR A 518 18.62 -58.63 -15.96
C THR A 518 17.35 -58.23 -16.69
N LEU A 519 16.76 -57.06 -16.37
CA LEU A 519 15.64 -56.48 -17.11
C LEU A 519 16.03 -56.04 -18.52
N LEU A 520 17.25 -55.52 -18.73
CA LEU A 520 17.75 -55.12 -20.04
C LEU A 520 17.95 -56.34 -20.96
N ILE A 521 18.45 -57.45 -20.42
CA ILE A 521 18.62 -58.68 -21.18
C ILE A 521 17.25 -59.26 -21.60
N LEU A 522 16.26 -59.22 -20.71
CA LEU A 522 14.87 -59.62 -21.02
C LEU A 522 14.21 -58.66 -22.01
N LEU A 523 14.50 -57.35 -21.92
CA LEU A 523 13.99 -56.36 -22.85
C LEU A 523 14.63 -56.43 -24.22
N ILE A 524 15.93 -56.76 -24.31
CA ILE A 524 16.63 -57.02 -25.60
C ILE A 524 16.09 -58.28 -26.25
N ALA A 525 15.83 -59.35 -25.49
CA ALA A 525 15.19 -60.59 -26.04
C ALA A 525 13.74 -60.31 -26.54
N ALA A 526 12.98 -59.48 -25.79
CA ALA A 526 11.64 -59.04 -26.19
C ALA A 526 11.69 -58.11 -27.42
N LEU A 527 12.70 -57.17 -27.48
CA LEU A 527 12.91 -56.27 -28.62
C LEU A 527 13.33 -57.01 -29.88
N VAL A 528 14.16 -58.06 -29.75
CA VAL A 528 14.54 -58.95 -30.93
C VAL A 528 13.32 -59.63 -31.42
N ILE A 529 12.45 -60.19 -30.58
CA ILE A 529 11.18 -60.79 -30.97
C ILE A 529 10.23 -59.75 -31.59
N ILE A 530 10.13 -58.52 -31.02
CA ILE A 530 9.33 -57.40 -31.54
C ILE A 530 9.91 -56.87 -32.86
N CYS A 531 11.23 -56.83 -33.05
CA CYS A 531 11.86 -56.43 -34.29
C CYS A 531 11.57 -57.46 -35.42
N ILE A 532 11.48 -58.75 -35.12
CA ILE A 532 11.09 -59.76 -36.08
C ILE A 532 9.62 -59.62 -36.50
N ILE A 533 8.74 -59.21 -35.57
CA ILE A 533 7.31 -58.96 -35.82
C ILE A 533 7.08 -57.56 -36.47
N ARG A 534 7.96 -56.52 -36.22
CA ARG A 534 7.79 -55.14 -36.72
C ARG A 534 8.47 -54.89 -38.09
N ARG A 535 9.10 -55.82 -38.70
CA ARG A 535 9.64 -55.64 -40.08
C ARG A 535 8.56 -55.52 -41.16
N GLU A 536 7.28 -55.64 -40.77
CA GLU A 536 6.14 -55.55 -41.72
C GLU A 536 5.19 -54.32 -41.46
N ARG A 537 5.45 -53.42 -40.58
CA ARG A 537 4.62 -52.20 -40.52
C ARG A 537 5.47 -50.92 -40.38
N LYS A 538 5.75 -50.36 -41.55
CA LYS A 538 6.17 -48.93 -41.69
C LYS A 538 5.01 -48.03 -41.47
N ILE A 539 5.40 -46.83 -40.85
CA ILE A 539 4.73 -45.52 -40.90
C ILE A 539 3.63 -45.29 -39.83
N GLY A 540 3.93 -44.41 -38.87
CA GLY A 540 2.99 -43.79 -37.93
C GLY A 540 3.73 -42.88 -36.99
N ALA A 541 3.57 -41.57 -37.17
CA ALA A 541 4.23 -40.44 -36.56
C ALA A 541 4.17 -40.40 -35.03
N TYR A 542 5.25 -39.91 -34.40
CA TYR A 542 5.30 -39.41 -33.03
C TYR A 542 4.58 -38.06 -32.97
N SER A 543 3.53 -37.99 -32.22
CA SER A 543 2.88 -36.69 -31.85
C SER A 543 3.11 -36.45 -30.37
N GLY A 544 4.03 -35.52 -30.03
CA GLY A 544 4.04 -34.84 -28.75
C GLY A 544 2.91 -33.80 -28.72
N PRO A 545 2.53 -33.23 -27.57
CA PRO A 545 1.43 -32.27 -27.49
C PRO A 545 1.69 -31.09 -28.43
N LEU A 546 0.74 -30.83 -29.32
CA LEU A 546 0.77 -29.78 -30.32
C LEU A 546 0.48 -28.44 -29.64
N LEU A 547 1.43 -27.51 -29.75
CA LEU A 547 1.21 -26.08 -29.53
C LEU A 547 0.21 -25.52 -30.55
N PRO A 548 -0.63 -24.53 -30.21
CA PRO A 548 -1.64 -23.99 -31.12
C PRO A 548 -1.02 -23.41 -32.39
N SER A 549 -1.58 -23.78 -33.53
CA SER A 549 -1.17 -23.41 -34.90
C SER A 549 -1.38 -21.90 -35.17
N GLY A 550 -0.30 -21.12 -35.25
CA GLY A 550 -0.39 -19.71 -35.65
C GLY A 550 0.96 -19.05 -36.01
N LYS A 551 2.10 -19.58 -35.57
CA LYS A 551 3.44 -19.00 -35.82
C LYS A 551 4.37 -20.08 -36.39
N ARG A 552 5.44 -19.65 -37.12
CA ARG A 552 6.33 -20.57 -37.84
C ARG A 552 7.26 -21.33 -36.88
N ARG A 553 7.28 -22.65 -36.94
CA ARG A 553 8.29 -23.49 -36.32
C ARG A 553 9.46 -23.64 -37.28
N PHE A 554 10.66 -23.31 -36.84
CA PHE A 554 11.88 -23.43 -37.60
C PHE A 554 12.66 -24.67 -37.17
N THR A 555 13.32 -25.31 -38.11
CA THR A 555 14.33 -26.32 -37.80
C THR A 555 15.67 -25.68 -37.46
N TYR A 556 16.55 -26.40 -36.74
CA TYR A 556 17.89 -25.89 -36.42
C TYR A 556 18.71 -25.57 -37.67
N SER A 557 18.53 -26.33 -38.77
CA SER A 557 19.18 -26.07 -40.06
C SER A 557 18.68 -24.78 -40.71
N GLU A 558 17.41 -24.46 -40.61
CA GLU A 558 16.87 -23.16 -41.03
C GLU A 558 17.43 -22.02 -40.17
N VAL A 559 17.47 -22.18 -38.85
CA VAL A 559 18.05 -21.21 -37.94
C VAL A 559 19.52 -20.95 -38.25
N SER A 560 20.31 -21.99 -38.52
CA SER A 560 21.70 -21.87 -38.91
C SER A 560 21.85 -21.16 -40.27
N SER A 561 20.95 -21.45 -41.24
CA SER A 561 20.95 -20.80 -42.57
C SER A 561 20.60 -19.31 -42.48
N ILE A 562 19.50 -18.93 -41.80
CA ILE A 562 19.06 -17.53 -41.69
C ILE A 562 20.03 -16.67 -40.89
N THR A 563 20.82 -17.24 -39.96
CA THR A 563 21.85 -16.55 -39.18
C THR A 563 23.25 -16.60 -39.81
N ASN A 564 23.36 -17.09 -41.04
CA ASN A 564 24.64 -17.32 -41.69
C ASN A 564 25.64 -18.14 -40.81
N ASN A 565 25.17 -19.22 -40.23
CA ASN A 565 25.90 -20.07 -39.28
C ASN A 565 26.33 -19.32 -38.00
N PHE A 566 25.43 -18.49 -37.47
CA PHE A 566 25.62 -17.70 -36.22
C PHE A 566 26.78 -16.69 -36.31
N ASP A 567 26.95 -16.08 -37.45
CA ASP A 567 28.07 -15.18 -37.76
C ASP A 567 28.01 -13.86 -36.95
N LYS A 568 26.88 -13.14 -37.00
CA LYS A 568 26.77 -11.80 -36.41
C LYS A 568 26.01 -11.83 -35.08
N VAL A 569 26.76 -11.65 -33.97
CA VAL A 569 26.19 -11.49 -32.62
C VAL A 569 25.73 -10.03 -32.44
N ILE A 570 24.46 -9.82 -32.07
CA ILE A 570 23.85 -8.52 -31.77
C ILE A 570 23.52 -8.32 -30.31
N GLY A 571 23.56 -9.38 -29.49
CA GLY A 571 23.33 -9.32 -28.05
C GLY A 571 23.84 -10.53 -27.32
N LYS A 572 24.23 -10.37 -26.05
CA LYS A 572 24.68 -11.47 -25.19
C LYS A 572 24.22 -11.20 -23.74
N GLY A 573 23.47 -12.13 -23.16
CA GLY A 573 22.94 -12.02 -21.83
C GLY A 573 22.88 -13.35 -21.08
N GLY A 574 22.31 -13.32 -19.86
CA GLY A 574 22.18 -14.49 -19.00
C GLY A 574 21.32 -15.62 -19.58
N PHE A 575 20.36 -15.27 -20.44
CA PHE A 575 19.42 -16.21 -21.05
C PHE A 575 19.87 -16.74 -22.44
N GLY A 576 20.98 -16.26 -22.98
CA GLY A 576 21.48 -16.72 -24.26
C GLY A 576 22.24 -15.69 -25.09
N ILE A 577 22.53 -16.06 -26.34
CA ILE A 577 23.19 -15.19 -27.33
C ILE A 577 22.17 -14.89 -28.43
N VAL A 578 22.07 -13.59 -28.80
CA VAL A 578 21.20 -13.12 -29.88
C VAL A 578 22.01 -12.87 -31.15
N TYR A 579 21.59 -13.48 -32.24
CA TYR A 579 22.21 -13.35 -33.56
C TYR A 579 21.31 -12.58 -34.53
N LEU A 580 21.90 -11.77 -35.40
CA LEU A 580 21.19 -11.22 -36.55
C LEU A 580 20.95 -12.33 -37.57
N GLY A 581 19.73 -12.39 -38.08
CA GLY A 581 19.35 -13.28 -39.18
C GLY A 581 18.59 -12.53 -40.27
N SER A 582 18.45 -13.12 -41.43
CA SER A 582 17.63 -12.61 -42.53
C SER A 582 16.77 -13.73 -43.12
N LEU A 583 15.47 -13.47 -43.24
CA LEU A 583 14.52 -14.37 -43.91
C LEU A 583 14.72 -14.32 -45.46
N GLU A 584 14.12 -15.28 -46.17
CA GLU A 584 14.21 -15.37 -47.63
C GLU A 584 13.67 -14.14 -48.37
N ASP A 585 12.74 -13.39 -47.74
CA ASP A 585 12.19 -12.15 -48.29
C ASP A 585 13.04 -10.91 -47.99
N GLY A 586 14.18 -11.09 -47.33
CA GLY A 586 15.10 -10.01 -46.94
C GLY A 586 14.75 -9.35 -45.58
N THR A 587 13.70 -9.81 -44.88
CA THR A 587 13.32 -9.27 -43.57
C THR A 587 14.40 -9.62 -42.52
N GLU A 588 14.95 -8.61 -41.85
CA GLU A 588 15.90 -8.83 -40.76
C GLU A 588 15.17 -9.29 -39.49
N ILE A 589 15.75 -10.24 -38.80
CA ILE A 589 15.24 -10.87 -37.59
C ILE A 589 16.33 -11.03 -36.53
N ALA A 590 15.91 -11.09 -35.25
CA ALA A 590 16.78 -11.39 -34.11
C ALA A 590 16.53 -12.82 -33.64
N VAL A 591 17.57 -13.65 -33.58
CA VAL A 591 17.51 -15.06 -33.19
C VAL A 591 18.19 -15.23 -31.82
N LYS A 592 17.40 -15.40 -30.75
CA LYS A 592 17.88 -15.66 -29.38
C LYS A 592 18.08 -17.14 -29.19
N MET A 593 19.35 -17.58 -29.20
CA MET A 593 19.74 -18.96 -28.87
C MET A 593 19.80 -19.15 -27.36
N ILE A 594 19.02 -20.09 -26.84
CA ILE A 594 19.00 -20.38 -25.40
C ILE A 594 20.24 -21.23 -25.06
N ASN A 595 21.05 -20.74 -24.09
CA ASN A 595 22.25 -21.44 -23.63
C ASN A 595 21.88 -22.68 -22.82
N ASP A 596 21.96 -23.86 -23.41
CA ASP A 596 22.13 -25.08 -22.65
C ASP A 596 23.62 -25.19 -22.25
N SER A 597 23.96 -24.92 -20.99
CA SER A 597 25.32 -25.02 -20.47
C SER A 597 25.89 -26.47 -20.51
N SER A 598 25.14 -27.43 -21.04
CA SER A 598 25.53 -28.82 -21.26
C SER A 598 26.14 -29.11 -22.66
N PHE A 599 26.02 -28.19 -23.64
CA PHE A 599 26.61 -28.29 -24.96
C PHE A 599 28.09 -27.86 -24.94
N GLY A 600 28.99 -28.72 -24.54
CA GLY A 600 30.44 -28.47 -24.65
C GLY A 600 31.31 -29.06 -23.54
N LYS A 601 30.79 -29.82 -22.59
CA LYS A 601 31.56 -30.56 -21.61
C LYS A 601 31.32 -32.07 -21.70
N THR A 602 32.38 -32.79 -22.02
CA THR A 602 32.53 -34.24 -21.96
C THR A 602 31.73 -34.94 -20.90
N LYS A 603 31.07 -36.02 -21.28
CA LYS A 603 30.34 -37.02 -20.49
C LYS A 603 30.70 -37.05 -18.99
N GLY A 604 29.77 -36.66 -18.14
CA GLY A 604 29.85 -36.98 -16.70
C GLY A 604 29.26 -35.97 -15.75
N SER A 605 28.06 -35.35 -15.99
CA SER A 605 27.35 -34.68 -14.91
C SER A 605 25.84 -34.57 -15.16
N SER A 606 25.13 -35.25 -14.30
CA SER A 606 23.69 -35.22 -13.91
C SER A 606 22.66 -34.43 -14.72
N SER A 607 21.67 -35.17 -15.18
CA SER A 607 20.45 -34.92 -15.97
C SER A 607 19.34 -34.06 -15.35
N SER A 608 19.62 -33.17 -14.40
CA SER A 608 18.59 -32.33 -13.74
C SER A 608 18.51 -30.88 -14.27
N SER A 609 19.54 -30.37 -14.90
CA SER A 609 19.58 -28.97 -15.43
C SER A 609 18.91 -28.86 -16.82
N SER A 610 18.97 -29.87 -17.66
CA SER A 610 18.39 -29.83 -19.02
C SER A 610 16.85 -29.80 -19.01
N SER A 611 16.21 -30.40 -18.01
CA SER A 611 14.75 -30.41 -17.91
C SER A 611 14.15 -29.05 -17.46
N GLN A 612 14.92 -28.21 -16.79
CA GLN A 612 14.45 -26.89 -16.29
C GLN A 612 14.55 -25.83 -17.39
N VAL A 613 15.67 -25.79 -18.13
CA VAL A 613 15.87 -24.89 -19.28
C VAL A 613 14.83 -25.15 -20.38
N SER A 614 14.50 -26.41 -20.62
CA SER A 614 13.47 -26.79 -21.59
C SER A 614 12.06 -26.34 -21.16
N LYS A 615 11.75 -26.36 -19.86
CA LYS A 615 10.47 -25.87 -19.33
C LYS A 615 10.37 -24.33 -19.38
N GLU A 616 11.43 -23.61 -19.04
CA GLU A 616 11.48 -22.14 -19.12
C GLU A 616 11.31 -21.67 -20.57
N PHE A 617 11.99 -22.31 -21.52
CA PHE A 617 11.80 -22.05 -22.95
C PHE A 617 10.37 -22.26 -23.39
N GLN A 618 9.74 -23.38 -22.98
CA GLN A 618 8.37 -23.73 -23.39
C GLN A 618 7.37 -22.68 -22.83
N VAL A 619 7.51 -22.29 -21.58
CA VAL A 619 6.66 -21.26 -20.95
C VAL A 619 6.82 -19.92 -21.65
N GLU A 620 8.05 -19.48 -21.98
CA GLU A 620 8.30 -18.23 -22.71
C GLU A 620 7.70 -18.29 -24.12
N ALA A 621 7.88 -19.41 -24.84
CA ALA A 621 7.31 -19.59 -26.17
C ALA A 621 5.77 -19.61 -26.16
N GLU A 622 5.14 -20.31 -25.23
CA GLU A 622 3.67 -20.34 -25.05
C GLU A 622 3.11 -18.94 -24.78
N LEU A 623 3.75 -18.17 -23.90
CA LEU A 623 3.35 -16.80 -23.58
C LEU A 623 3.46 -15.89 -24.82
N LEU A 624 4.58 -15.95 -25.54
CA LEU A 624 4.83 -15.16 -26.75
C LEU A 624 3.87 -15.47 -27.90
N LEU A 625 3.29 -16.69 -27.93
CA LEU A 625 2.26 -17.04 -28.90
C LEU A 625 0.92 -16.36 -28.64
N THR A 626 0.66 -15.91 -27.41
CA THR A 626 -0.61 -15.33 -26.98
C THR A 626 -0.60 -13.79 -26.92
N VAL A 627 0.58 -13.15 -26.83
CA VAL A 627 0.72 -11.72 -26.60
C VAL A 627 1.01 -10.97 -27.91
N HIS A 628 0.19 -9.97 -28.27
CA HIS A 628 0.38 -9.16 -29.47
C HIS A 628 0.04 -7.68 -29.19
N HIS A 629 1.05 -6.83 -29.17
CA HIS A 629 0.87 -5.39 -29.02
C HIS A 629 1.97 -4.62 -29.78
N ARG A 630 1.67 -3.43 -30.29
CA ARG A 630 2.61 -2.62 -31.05
C ARG A 630 3.89 -2.23 -30.26
N ASN A 631 3.75 -2.05 -28.93
CA ASN A 631 4.86 -1.73 -28.02
C ASN A 631 5.46 -2.95 -27.29
N LEU A 632 5.26 -4.15 -27.83
CA LEU A 632 5.94 -5.39 -27.45
C LEU A 632 6.72 -5.93 -28.64
N ALA A 633 7.92 -6.51 -28.41
CA ALA A 633 8.74 -7.11 -29.46
C ALA A 633 7.97 -8.24 -30.13
N SER A 634 7.79 -8.15 -31.46
CA SER A 634 6.98 -9.10 -32.23
C SER A 634 7.68 -10.46 -32.32
N PHE A 635 7.02 -11.50 -31.85
CA PHE A 635 7.49 -12.86 -31.96
C PHE A 635 7.22 -13.42 -33.36
N VAL A 636 8.26 -13.89 -34.04
CA VAL A 636 8.20 -14.46 -35.41
C VAL A 636 8.02 -15.94 -35.38
N GLY A 637 8.73 -16.67 -34.51
CA GLY A 637 8.65 -18.11 -34.40
C GLY A 637 9.68 -18.69 -33.44
N TYR A 638 9.79 -20.03 -33.42
CA TYR A 638 10.68 -20.75 -32.51
C TYR A 638 11.33 -21.99 -33.16
N CYS A 639 12.44 -22.43 -32.57
CA CYS A 639 13.08 -23.72 -32.90
C CYS A 639 13.19 -24.56 -31.62
N ASP A 640 12.78 -25.84 -31.70
CA ASP A 640 12.82 -26.84 -30.62
C ASP A 640 13.24 -28.22 -31.14
N ASP A 641 14.15 -28.33 -32.11
CA ASP A 641 14.45 -29.56 -32.83
C ASP A 641 15.48 -30.47 -32.11
N GLY A 642 15.77 -30.25 -30.84
CA GLY A 642 16.65 -31.09 -30.02
C GLY A 642 18.15 -30.89 -30.27
N ARG A 643 18.57 -30.15 -31.30
CA ARG A 643 19.95 -29.72 -31.57
C ARG A 643 20.20 -28.32 -31.00
N GLY A 644 19.14 -27.57 -30.73
CA GLY A 644 19.19 -26.25 -30.11
C GLY A 644 17.80 -25.67 -29.99
N MET A 645 17.63 -24.81 -28.97
CA MET A 645 16.39 -24.04 -28.72
C MET A 645 16.64 -22.60 -29.10
N ALA A 646 15.71 -21.99 -29.87
CA ALA A 646 15.79 -20.61 -30.28
C ALA A 646 14.41 -19.93 -30.26
N LEU A 647 14.38 -18.68 -29.88
CA LEU A 647 13.25 -17.77 -30.04
C LEU A 647 13.61 -16.70 -31.08
N ILE A 648 12.69 -16.43 -32.00
CA ILE A 648 12.92 -15.58 -33.17
C ILE A 648 11.97 -14.40 -33.12
N TYR A 649 12.55 -13.18 -33.16
CA TYR A 649 11.86 -11.89 -33.02
C TYR A 649 12.14 -10.99 -34.21
N GLU A 650 11.34 -9.93 -34.37
CA GLU A 650 11.68 -8.81 -35.24
C GLU A 650 13.02 -8.20 -34.84
N TYR A 651 13.76 -7.66 -35.79
CA TYR A 651 15.02 -6.99 -35.51
C TYR A 651 14.77 -5.54 -35.10
N MET A 652 15.48 -5.08 -34.08
CA MET A 652 15.37 -3.73 -33.54
C MET A 652 16.69 -2.98 -33.79
N ALA A 653 16.71 -2.11 -34.78
CA ALA A 653 17.94 -1.57 -35.38
C ALA A 653 18.74 -0.65 -34.42
N ASN A 654 18.04 0.09 -33.55
CA ASN A 654 18.68 0.99 -32.57
C ASN A 654 19.01 0.29 -31.22
N GLY A 655 18.91 -1.08 -31.16
CA GLY A 655 19.29 -1.85 -29.98
C GLY A 655 18.41 -1.56 -28.76
N ASN A 656 19.02 -1.53 -27.58
CA ASN A 656 18.30 -1.30 -26.32
C ASN A 656 18.48 0.13 -25.78
N LEU A 657 17.51 0.60 -25.04
CA LEU A 657 17.49 1.95 -24.48
C LEU A 657 18.65 2.22 -23.51
N GLN A 658 19.14 1.21 -22.77
CA GLN A 658 20.26 1.39 -21.84
C GLN A 658 21.56 1.77 -22.57
N ASP A 659 21.89 1.04 -23.63
CA ASP A 659 23.08 1.30 -24.42
C ASP A 659 22.94 2.62 -25.19
N TYR A 660 21.74 2.92 -25.68
CA TYR A 660 21.45 4.17 -26.38
C TYR A 660 21.61 5.39 -25.46
N LEU A 661 21.06 5.37 -24.24
CA LEU A 661 21.24 6.44 -23.24
C LEU A 661 22.69 6.61 -22.77
N SER A 662 23.50 5.55 -22.82
CA SER A 662 24.91 5.55 -22.39
C SER A 662 25.88 5.94 -23.50
N SER A 663 25.45 6.02 -24.75
CA SER A 663 26.29 6.31 -25.94
C SER A 663 26.36 7.79 -26.25
N GLU A 664 27.30 8.18 -27.15
CA GLU A 664 27.36 9.53 -27.70
C GLU A 664 26.08 9.89 -28.49
N ASN A 665 25.37 8.88 -29.03
CA ASN A 665 24.09 9.07 -29.73
C ASN A 665 22.96 9.55 -28.81
N ALA A 666 23.13 9.57 -27.49
CA ALA A 666 22.13 10.09 -26.56
C ALA A 666 21.87 11.60 -26.73
N GLU A 667 22.80 12.36 -27.36
CA GLU A 667 22.58 13.77 -27.74
C GLU A 667 21.47 13.91 -28.79
N ASP A 668 21.19 12.86 -29.60
CA ASP A 668 20.12 12.85 -30.60
C ASP A 668 18.72 12.60 -29.98
N LEU A 669 18.64 12.24 -28.71
CA LEU A 669 17.38 12.05 -27.99
C LEU A 669 16.92 13.36 -27.33
N SER A 670 16.14 14.16 -28.07
CA SER A 670 15.43 15.31 -27.50
C SER A 670 14.48 14.88 -26.38
N TRP A 671 14.08 15.82 -25.52
CA TRP A 671 13.12 15.55 -24.44
C TRP A 671 11.79 14.99 -24.97
N GLU A 672 11.29 15.49 -26.09
CA GLU A 672 10.10 14.96 -26.78
C GLU A 672 10.26 13.48 -27.14
N LYS A 673 11.38 13.07 -27.74
CA LYS A 673 11.63 11.65 -28.06
C LYS A 673 11.72 10.77 -26.82
N ARG A 674 12.34 11.25 -25.73
CA ARG A 674 12.38 10.53 -24.44
C ARG A 674 10.98 10.32 -23.85
N LEU A 675 10.10 11.31 -23.99
CA LEU A 675 8.69 11.20 -23.59
C LEU A 675 7.94 10.14 -24.43
N HIS A 676 8.16 10.13 -25.76
CA HIS A 676 7.58 9.10 -26.63
C HIS A 676 8.02 7.69 -26.23
N ILE A 677 9.32 7.47 -25.99
CA ILE A 677 9.87 6.19 -25.55
C ILE A 677 9.24 5.76 -24.19
N ALA A 678 9.09 6.69 -23.25
CA ALA A 678 8.44 6.43 -21.96
C ALA A 678 6.96 6.03 -22.14
N ILE A 679 6.23 6.75 -23.00
CA ILE A 679 4.80 6.46 -23.28
C ILE A 679 4.64 5.10 -23.95
N ASP A 680 5.45 4.78 -24.96
CA ASP A 680 5.42 3.50 -25.67
C ASP A 680 5.69 2.34 -24.70
N SER A 681 6.72 2.45 -23.87
CA SER A 681 7.06 1.45 -22.85
C SER A 681 5.93 1.28 -21.84
N ALA A 682 5.32 2.39 -21.38
CA ALA A 682 4.19 2.34 -20.46
C ALA A 682 2.96 1.64 -21.08
N GLN A 683 2.67 1.89 -22.38
CA GLN A 683 1.57 1.24 -23.10
C GLN A 683 1.81 -0.27 -23.29
N GLY A 684 3.06 -0.70 -23.48
CA GLY A 684 3.41 -2.12 -23.51
C GLY A 684 3.09 -2.81 -22.17
N LEU A 685 3.46 -2.21 -21.04
CA LEU A 685 3.15 -2.73 -19.69
C LEU A 685 1.66 -2.66 -19.37
N GLU A 686 0.99 -1.56 -19.76
CA GLU A 686 -0.47 -1.43 -19.59
C GLU A 686 -1.21 -2.59 -20.26
N TYR A 687 -0.81 -2.96 -21.48
CA TYR A 687 -1.39 -4.08 -22.20
C TYR A 687 -1.16 -5.42 -21.48
N LEU A 688 0.03 -5.66 -20.94
CA LEU A 688 0.32 -6.88 -20.16
C LEU A 688 -0.55 -6.99 -18.91
N HIS A 689 -0.71 -5.86 -18.16
CA HIS A 689 -1.44 -5.84 -16.90
C HIS A 689 -2.96 -5.85 -17.08
N HIS A 690 -3.51 -5.16 -18.10
CA HIS A 690 -4.95 -4.93 -18.23
C HIS A 690 -5.54 -5.43 -19.56
N GLY A 691 -4.73 -5.54 -20.62
CA GLY A 691 -5.15 -6.03 -21.93
C GLY A 691 -5.12 -7.55 -22.04
N CYS A 692 -4.25 -8.21 -21.30
CA CYS A 692 -4.15 -9.68 -21.28
C CYS A 692 -5.14 -10.29 -20.27
N ARG A 693 -5.69 -11.44 -20.62
CA ARG A 693 -6.51 -12.26 -19.72
C ARG A 693 -6.07 -13.72 -19.82
N PRO A 694 -5.53 -14.26 -18.74
CA PRO A 694 -5.23 -13.63 -17.44
C PRO A 694 -4.11 -12.57 -17.54
N PRO A 695 -4.00 -11.64 -16.57
CA PRO A 695 -2.96 -10.60 -16.53
C PRO A 695 -1.55 -11.18 -16.46
N ILE A 696 -0.57 -10.44 -17.00
CA ILE A 696 0.84 -10.86 -17.07
C ILE A 696 1.70 -9.81 -16.38
N VAL A 697 2.54 -10.21 -15.44
CA VAL A 697 3.60 -9.39 -14.85
C VAL A 697 4.92 -9.71 -15.53
N HIS A 698 5.62 -8.67 -16.01
CA HIS A 698 6.86 -8.83 -16.78
C HIS A 698 8.03 -9.28 -15.89
N ARG A 699 8.16 -8.69 -14.68
CA ARG A 699 9.12 -9.07 -13.62
C ARG A 699 10.60 -8.70 -13.86
N ASP A 700 10.96 -8.28 -15.08
CA ASP A 700 12.31 -7.79 -15.39
C ASP A 700 12.27 -6.53 -16.27
N VAL A 701 11.44 -5.56 -15.88
CA VAL A 701 11.36 -4.25 -16.54
C VAL A 701 12.64 -3.49 -16.26
N LYS A 702 13.37 -3.13 -17.33
CA LYS A 702 14.62 -2.36 -17.27
C LYS A 702 14.94 -1.76 -18.64
N THR A 703 15.78 -0.75 -18.69
CA THR A 703 16.17 -0.07 -19.95
C THR A 703 16.85 -1.00 -20.95
N ALA A 704 17.55 -2.07 -20.49
CA ALA A 704 18.14 -3.09 -21.36
C ALA A 704 17.10 -3.98 -22.05
N ASN A 705 15.88 -4.08 -21.54
CA ASN A 705 14.78 -4.87 -22.10
C ASN A 705 13.77 -3.99 -22.86
N ILE A 706 14.04 -2.70 -23.02
CA ILE A 706 13.30 -1.79 -23.90
C ILE A 706 14.11 -1.61 -25.18
N LEU A 707 13.61 -2.13 -26.28
CA LEU A 707 14.27 -2.10 -27.57
C LEU A 707 13.71 -0.96 -28.44
N LEU A 708 14.56 -0.39 -29.31
CA LEU A 708 14.23 0.73 -30.18
C LEU A 708 14.31 0.31 -31.65
N ASN A 709 13.26 0.56 -32.42
CA ASN A 709 13.26 0.34 -33.87
C ASN A 709 13.90 1.50 -34.63
N ASP A 710 13.93 1.46 -35.96
CA ASP A 710 14.51 2.50 -36.84
C ASP A 710 13.92 3.90 -36.60
N ASN A 711 12.67 4.00 -36.15
CA ASN A 711 11.97 5.25 -35.87
C ASN A 711 12.10 5.69 -34.40
N LEU A 712 12.90 5.01 -33.58
CA LEU A 712 13.00 5.19 -32.13
C LEU A 712 11.71 4.90 -31.36
N GLU A 713 10.78 4.10 -31.94
CA GLU A 713 9.61 3.60 -31.22
C GLU A 713 10.04 2.47 -30.27
N ALA A 714 9.57 2.52 -29.03
CA ALA A 714 9.98 1.57 -28.01
C ALA A 714 9.09 0.34 -27.94
N LYS A 715 9.73 -0.83 -27.76
CA LYS A 715 9.08 -2.11 -27.56
C LYS A 715 9.71 -2.87 -26.39
N ILE A 716 8.87 -3.39 -25.50
CA ILE A 716 9.31 -4.24 -24.39
C ILE A 716 9.61 -5.64 -24.91
N ALA A 717 10.71 -6.22 -24.43
CA ALA A 717 11.23 -7.52 -24.83
C ALA A 717 11.69 -8.34 -23.61
N ASP A 718 12.03 -9.61 -23.84
CA ASP A 718 12.57 -10.57 -22.86
C ASP A 718 11.59 -11.01 -21.78
N PHE A 719 10.65 -11.88 -22.13
CA PHE A 719 9.60 -12.45 -21.28
C PHE A 719 10.04 -13.68 -20.48
N GLY A 720 11.34 -14.01 -20.45
CA GLY A 720 11.88 -15.21 -19.80
C GLY A 720 11.63 -15.32 -18.30
N LEU A 721 11.31 -14.22 -17.63
CA LEU A 721 10.95 -14.18 -16.22
C LEU A 721 9.46 -13.85 -15.98
N SER A 722 8.68 -13.61 -17.02
CA SER A 722 7.29 -13.17 -16.91
C SER A 722 6.39 -14.23 -16.25
N LYS A 723 5.35 -13.76 -15.59
CA LYS A 723 4.42 -14.59 -14.83
C LYS A 723 2.97 -14.27 -15.20
N VAL A 724 2.22 -15.30 -15.57
CA VAL A 724 0.78 -15.22 -15.77
C VAL A 724 0.09 -15.33 -14.41
N PHE A 725 -0.89 -14.47 -14.14
CA PHE A 725 -1.72 -14.55 -12.93
C PHE A 725 -2.84 -15.56 -13.15
N PRO A 726 -3.13 -16.44 -12.17
CA PRO A 726 -4.32 -17.29 -12.23
C PRO A 726 -5.60 -16.45 -12.17
N GLU A 727 -6.67 -16.92 -12.82
CA GLU A 727 -7.98 -16.23 -12.87
C GLU A 727 -8.70 -16.15 -11.51
N ASP A 728 -8.24 -16.89 -10.49
CA ASP A 728 -8.83 -16.87 -9.15
C ASP A 728 -8.26 -15.68 -8.36
N ASP A 729 -9.06 -14.65 -8.13
CA ASP A 729 -9.06 -13.51 -7.14
C ASP A 729 -7.79 -13.23 -6.28
N LEU A 730 -6.60 -13.64 -6.70
CA LEU A 730 -5.36 -13.39 -5.97
C LEU A 730 -4.75 -12.06 -6.41
N SER A 731 -4.76 -11.07 -5.53
CA SER A 731 -4.10 -9.76 -5.72
C SER A 731 -2.57 -9.86 -5.93
N HIS A 732 -1.96 -11.03 -5.74
CA HIS A 732 -0.52 -11.28 -5.87
C HIS A 732 -0.19 -12.77 -5.99
N VAL A 733 0.97 -13.08 -6.56
CA VAL A 733 1.53 -14.44 -6.64
C VAL A 733 2.78 -14.53 -5.75
N VAL A 734 2.80 -15.49 -4.83
CA VAL A 734 4.00 -15.76 -4.01
C VAL A 734 5.00 -16.55 -4.84
N THR A 735 6.18 -15.98 -5.08
CA THR A 735 7.23 -16.59 -5.92
C THR A 735 8.62 -16.14 -5.46
N ALA A 736 9.66 -16.93 -5.77
CA ALA A 736 11.04 -16.54 -5.50
C ALA A 736 11.35 -15.19 -6.13
N VAL A 737 12.13 -14.34 -5.46
CA VAL A 737 12.56 -13.06 -6.00
C VAL A 737 13.46 -13.29 -7.21
N MET A 738 13.08 -12.69 -8.32
CA MET A 738 13.84 -12.66 -9.57
C MET A 738 13.76 -11.26 -10.17
N GLY A 739 14.70 -10.91 -11.03
CA GLY A 739 14.82 -9.62 -11.68
C GLY A 739 16.25 -9.08 -11.60
N THR A 740 16.46 -7.90 -12.13
CA THR A 740 17.79 -7.27 -12.24
C THR A 740 18.04 -6.34 -11.02
N PRO A 741 19.18 -6.48 -10.30
CA PRO A 741 19.53 -5.59 -9.19
C PRO A 741 19.46 -4.11 -9.60
N GLY A 742 18.86 -3.28 -8.76
CA GLY A 742 18.62 -1.86 -9.02
C GLY A 742 17.23 -1.55 -9.57
N TYR A 743 16.50 -2.56 -10.08
CA TYR A 743 15.12 -2.42 -10.57
C TYR A 743 14.11 -3.23 -9.75
N VAL A 744 14.59 -4.18 -8.94
CA VAL A 744 13.70 -5.05 -8.16
C VAL A 744 12.95 -4.23 -7.12
N ASP A 745 11.64 -4.36 -7.12
CA ASP A 745 10.74 -3.77 -6.14
C ASP A 745 11.10 -4.20 -4.70
N PRO A 746 11.40 -3.26 -3.79
CA PRO A 746 11.71 -3.56 -2.39
C PRO A 746 10.59 -4.33 -1.67
N GLU A 747 9.31 -4.01 -1.95
CA GLU A 747 8.19 -4.73 -1.37
C GLU A 747 8.13 -6.17 -1.88
N TYR A 748 8.29 -6.40 -3.18
CA TYR A 748 8.40 -7.75 -3.73
C TYR A 748 9.62 -8.49 -3.20
N TYR A 749 10.78 -7.81 -3.10
CA TYR A 749 12.01 -8.39 -2.55
C TYR A 749 11.81 -8.88 -1.11
N ASN A 750 11.13 -8.09 -0.28
CA ASN A 750 10.92 -8.37 1.13
C ASN A 750 9.75 -9.34 1.38
N THR A 751 8.67 -9.26 0.58
CA THR A 751 7.43 -10.00 0.84
C THR A 751 7.26 -11.27 -0.01
N PHE A 752 8.06 -11.44 -1.07
CA PHE A 752 7.90 -12.50 -2.10
C PHE A 752 6.54 -12.45 -2.82
N LYS A 753 5.77 -11.39 -2.63
CA LYS A 753 4.47 -11.16 -3.25
C LYS A 753 4.65 -10.37 -4.53
N LEU A 754 4.64 -11.08 -5.64
CA LEU A 754 4.68 -10.46 -6.96
C LEU A 754 3.28 -9.97 -7.35
N ASN A 755 3.18 -8.75 -7.81
CA ASN A 755 1.98 -8.18 -8.40
C ASN A 755 2.34 -7.18 -9.51
N GLU A 756 1.35 -6.60 -10.16
CA GLU A 756 1.55 -5.59 -11.21
C GLU A 756 2.32 -4.35 -10.73
N LYS A 757 2.19 -4.00 -9.43
CA LYS A 757 2.88 -2.85 -8.83
C LYS A 757 4.40 -3.04 -8.73
N SER A 758 4.88 -4.28 -8.80
CA SER A 758 6.31 -4.58 -8.87
C SER A 758 6.91 -4.13 -10.21
N ASP A 759 6.19 -4.33 -11.34
CA ASP A 759 6.59 -3.77 -12.63
C ASP A 759 6.52 -2.24 -12.62
N VAL A 760 5.55 -1.66 -11.92
CA VAL A 760 5.43 -0.18 -11.78
C VAL A 760 6.65 0.40 -11.07
N TYR A 761 7.15 -0.24 -10.00
CA TYR A 761 8.39 0.18 -9.34
C TYR A 761 9.58 0.16 -10.31
N SER A 762 9.77 -0.98 -10.98
CA SER A 762 10.85 -1.15 -11.97
C SER A 762 10.75 -0.11 -13.10
N PHE A 763 9.54 0.20 -13.54
CA PHE A 763 9.28 1.22 -14.54
C PHE A 763 9.58 2.63 -14.02
N GLY A 764 9.33 2.93 -12.75
CA GLY A 764 9.75 4.18 -12.09
C GLY A 764 11.27 4.38 -12.17
N ILE A 765 12.07 3.33 -11.95
CA ILE A 765 13.52 3.37 -12.13
C ILE A 765 13.89 3.65 -13.61
N VAL A 766 13.19 3.03 -14.57
CA VAL A 766 13.37 3.32 -16.00
C VAL A 766 13.10 4.79 -16.31
N LEU A 767 12.04 5.38 -15.76
CA LEU A 767 11.74 6.82 -15.95
C LEU A 767 12.86 7.70 -15.39
N LEU A 768 13.42 7.37 -14.22
CA LEU A 768 14.55 8.09 -13.65
C LEU A 768 15.82 7.97 -14.52
N GLU A 769 16.10 6.80 -15.13
CA GLU A 769 17.19 6.65 -16.09
C GLU A 769 16.97 7.49 -17.36
N ILE A 770 15.73 7.59 -17.85
CA ILE A 770 15.38 8.38 -19.04
C ILE A 770 15.63 9.88 -18.81
N ILE A 771 15.21 10.43 -17.65
CA ILE A 771 15.35 11.86 -17.40
C ILE A 771 16.77 12.25 -16.98
N THR A 772 17.46 11.41 -16.20
CA THR A 772 18.81 11.73 -15.70
C THR A 772 19.93 11.34 -16.66
N GLY A 773 19.65 10.45 -17.65
CA GLY A 773 20.68 9.83 -18.49
C GLY A 773 21.65 8.94 -17.70
N ARG A 774 21.36 8.61 -16.45
CA ARG A 774 22.21 7.85 -15.54
C ARG A 774 21.70 6.43 -15.37
N ARG A 775 22.57 5.49 -14.96
CA ARG A 775 22.19 4.11 -14.68
C ARG A 775 21.50 3.98 -13.32
N SER A 776 20.63 2.96 -13.17
CA SER A 776 19.91 2.63 -11.93
C SER A 776 20.83 2.49 -10.71
N ILE A 777 22.06 1.99 -10.90
CA ILE A 777 23.10 1.92 -9.87
C ILE A 777 24.37 2.61 -10.40
N MET A 778 24.83 3.60 -9.68
CA MET A 778 26.03 4.39 -9.97
C MET A 778 27.11 4.10 -8.91
N LYS A 779 28.38 4.38 -9.28
CA LYS A 779 29.48 4.46 -8.31
C LYS A 779 29.68 5.91 -7.93
N THR A 780 29.74 6.19 -6.63
CA THR A 780 30.15 7.50 -6.11
C THR A 780 31.69 7.66 -6.21
N ASP A 781 32.17 8.88 -6.06
CA ASP A 781 33.61 9.18 -6.07
C ASP A 781 34.37 8.43 -4.95
N ASP A 782 33.70 8.12 -3.87
CA ASP A 782 34.21 7.31 -2.73
C ASP A 782 34.19 5.80 -3.00
N GLY A 783 33.66 5.35 -4.17
CA GLY A 783 33.60 3.95 -4.60
C GLY A 783 32.36 3.18 -4.13
N ASP A 784 31.48 3.81 -3.37
CA ASP A 784 30.20 3.24 -2.92
C ASP A 784 29.19 3.16 -4.07
N LYS A 785 28.19 2.29 -3.91
CA LYS A 785 27.09 2.14 -4.86
C LYS A 785 25.89 2.97 -4.43
N MET A 786 25.43 3.87 -5.27
CA MET A 786 24.25 4.70 -5.07
C MET A 786 23.16 4.34 -6.07
N ASN A 787 21.90 4.25 -5.62
CA ASN A 787 20.73 4.08 -6.48
C ASN A 787 20.32 5.44 -7.08
N VAL A 788 19.76 5.42 -8.30
CA VAL A 788 19.30 6.63 -9.01
C VAL A 788 18.22 7.40 -8.23
N VAL A 789 17.40 6.73 -7.43
CA VAL A 789 16.39 7.37 -6.55
C VAL A 789 17.08 8.30 -5.56
N HIS A 790 18.07 7.79 -4.81
CA HIS A 790 18.84 8.60 -3.84
C HIS A 790 19.69 9.70 -4.48
N TYR A 791 20.04 9.56 -5.77
CA TYR A 791 20.69 10.62 -6.52
C TYR A 791 19.75 11.80 -6.78
N VAL A 792 18.46 11.52 -7.08
CA VAL A 792 17.47 12.54 -7.46
C VAL A 792 16.88 13.26 -6.23
N GLU A 793 16.67 12.57 -5.11
CA GLU A 793 16.03 13.10 -3.91
C GLU A 793 16.57 14.45 -3.42
N PRO A 794 17.90 14.69 -3.29
CA PRO A 794 18.43 15.98 -2.82
C PRO A 794 18.11 17.17 -3.73
N PHE A 795 18.03 16.96 -5.05
CA PHE A 795 17.67 18.02 -5.99
C PHE A 795 16.19 18.39 -5.88
N LEU A 796 15.33 17.41 -5.61
CA LEU A 796 13.89 17.65 -5.41
C LEU A 796 13.64 18.43 -4.11
N GLU A 797 14.40 18.15 -3.05
CA GLU A 797 14.28 18.85 -1.76
C GLU A 797 14.59 20.35 -1.88
N ILE A 798 15.52 20.72 -2.75
CA ILE A 798 15.91 22.13 -2.98
C ILE A 798 15.19 22.77 -4.16
N GLY A 799 14.35 22.02 -4.89
CA GLY A 799 13.61 22.52 -6.05
C GLY A 799 14.45 22.73 -7.32
N ASP A 800 15.54 21.98 -7.49
CA ASP A 800 16.47 22.08 -8.64
C ASP A 800 16.19 21.00 -9.68
N ILE A 801 15.31 21.29 -10.64
CA ILE A 801 15.02 20.35 -11.74
C ILE A 801 16.16 20.28 -12.76
N ASP A 802 16.90 21.35 -12.96
CA ASP A 802 17.99 21.39 -13.93
C ASP A 802 19.15 20.48 -13.51
N GLY A 803 19.36 20.31 -12.19
CA GLY A 803 20.31 19.35 -11.63
C GLY A 803 19.90 17.89 -11.80
N VAL A 804 18.60 17.60 -11.95
CA VAL A 804 18.07 16.26 -12.20
C VAL A 804 18.19 15.86 -13.67
N VAL A 805 17.86 16.79 -14.58
CA VAL A 805 17.75 16.52 -16.01
C VAL A 805 19.13 16.27 -16.63
N ASP A 806 19.19 15.33 -17.56
CA ASP A 806 20.40 15.00 -18.33
C ASP A 806 21.00 16.26 -18.99
N ALA A 807 22.22 16.62 -18.63
CA ALA A 807 22.92 17.80 -19.14
C ALA A 807 23.04 17.81 -20.67
N ARG A 808 22.99 16.66 -21.34
CA ARG A 808 23.00 16.52 -22.79
C ARG A 808 21.74 17.07 -23.49
N LEU A 809 20.69 17.38 -22.73
CA LEU A 809 19.53 18.10 -23.25
C LEU A 809 19.74 19.61 -23.35
N HIS A 810 20.88 20.14 -22.84
CA HIS A 810 21.28 21.54 -22.96
C HIS A 810 20.21 22.58 -22.58
N GLY A 811 19.28 22.21 -21.66
CA GLY A 811 18.16 23.04 -21.25
C GLY A 811 17.02 23.11 -22.30
N ASP A 812 17.06 22.27 -23.34
CA ASP A 812 15.99 22.21 -24.36
C ASP A 812 14.84 21.29 -23.93
N PHE A 813 14.14 21.72 -22.88
CA PHE A 813 12.95 21.04 -22.32
C PHE A 813 12.04 22.03 -21.60
N SER A 814 10.76 21.69 -21.46
CA SER A 814 9.83 22.42 -20.61
C SER A 814 10.03 22.03 -19.15
N SER A 815 10.36 22.98 -18.26
CA SER A 815 10.50 22.72 -16.82
C SER A 815 9.22 22.11 -16.21
N ASN A 816 8.04 22.54 -16.66
CA ASN A 816 6.77 21.97 -16.21
C ASN A 816 6.61 20.50 -16.63
N SER A 817 7.03 20.15 -17.85
CA SER A 817 7.04 18.77 -18.35
C SER A 817 8.03 17.91 -17.56
N ALA A 818 9.24 18.41 -17.30
CA ALA A 818 10.27 17.71 -16.54
C ALA A 818 9.86 17.48 -15.08
N TRP A 819 9.33 18.49 -14.40
CA TRP A 819 8.81 18.37 -13.04
C TRP A 819 7.74 17.29 -12.92
N LYS A 820 6.73 17.36 -13.79
CA LYS A 820 5.66 16.38 -13.80
C LYS A 820 6.18 14.95 -14.08
N PHE A 821 7.15 14.81 -14.98
CA PHE A 821 7.77 13.52 -15.29
C PHE A 821 8.50 12.92 -14.08
N VAL A 822 9.29 13.74 -13.36
CA VAL A 822 9.98 13.28 -12.13
C VAL A 822 8.97 12.90 -11.04
N GLU A 823 7.90 13.68 -10.87
CA GLU A 823 6.84 13.39 -9.92
C GLU A 823 6.20 12.01 -10.20
N ILE A 824 5.89 11.71 -11.48
CA ILE A 824 5.40 10.39 -11.89
C ILE A 824 6.41 9.31 -11.52
N ALA A 825 7.70 9.49 -11.86
CA ALA A 825 8.75 8.53 -11.57
C ALA A 825 8.87 8.26 -10.05
N MET A 826 8.89 9.31 -9.23
CA MET A 826 8.99 9.21 -7.77
C MET A 826 7.74 8.60 -7.14
N THR A 827 6.57 8.79 -7.74
CA THR A 827 5.34 8.12 -7.29
C THR A 827 5.37 6.62 -7.60
N CYS A 828 5.99 6.22 -8.71
CA CYS A 828 6.18 4.81 -9.06
C CYS A 828 7.13 4.07 -8.11
N VAL A 829 8.16 4.73 -7.58
CA VAL A 829 9.18 4.11 -6.71
C VAL A 829 8.85 4.20 -5.22
N LYS A 830 7.61 4.51 -4.84
CA LYS A 830 7.17 4.43 -3.44
C LYS A 830 7.39 3.04 -2.87
N ASP A 831 7.75 2.96 -1.59
CA ASP A 831 8.08 1.71 -0.90
C ASP A 831 6.96 0.67 -0.97
N ARG A 832 5.69 1.11 -0.89
CA ARG A 832 4.51 0.24 -0.93
C ARG A 832 3.79 0.30 -2.26
N GLY A 833 3.47 -0.87 -2.82
CA GLY A 833 2.75 -1.01 -4.09
C GLY A 833 1.39 -0.33 -4.10
N VAL A 834 0.68 -0.29 -2.96
CA VAL A 834 -0.63 0.37 -2.84
C VAL A 834 -0.57 1.89 -3.08
N HIS A 835 0.58 2.50 -2.84
CA HIS A 835 0.80 3.94 -3.07
C HIS A 835 1.31 4.26 -4.48
N ARG A 836 1.57 3.22 -5.29
CA ARG A 836 2.02 3.38 -6.66
C ARG A 836 0.82 3.47 -7.61
N PRO A 837 0.88 4.30 -8.65
CA PRO A 837 -0.19 4.40 -9.64
C PRO A 837 -0.36 3.08 -10.42
N THR A 838 -1.45 2.98 -11.20
CA THR A 838 -1.60 1.93 -12.22
C THR A 838 -0.92 2.34 -13.51
N MET A 839 -0.60 1.37 -14.40
CA MET A 839 -0.01 1.71 -15.69
C MET A 839 -0.93 2.60 -16.55
N ASN A 840 -2.26 2.47 -16.43
CA ASN A 840 -3.22 3.36 -17.11
C ASN A 840 -3.07 4.82 -16.66
N GLN A 841 -2.89 5.06 -15.35
CA GLN A 841 -2.64 6.39 -14.80
C GLN A 841 -1.32 6.96 -15.33
N ILE A 842 -0.25 6.15 -15.28
CA ILE A 842 1.09 6.54 -15.78
C ILE A 842 1.04 6.92 -17.26
N VAL A 843 0.39 6.14 -18.11
CA VAL A 843 0.20 6.45 -19.54
C VAL A 843 -0.52 7.78 -19.73
N SER A 844 -1.59 8.02 -18.94
CA SER A 844 -2.34 9.28 -19.00
C SER A 844 -1.46 10.48 -18.59
N ASP A 845 -0.71 10.34 -17.51
CA ASP A 845 0.12 11.40 -16.94
C ASP A 845 1.34 11.70 -17.83
N LEU A 846 2.00 10.69 -18.40
CA LEU A 846 3.07 10.86 -19.37
C LEU A 846 2.59 11.58 -20.65
N LYS A 847 1.37 11.31 -21.12
CA LYS A 847 0.77 12.06 -22.25
C LYS A 847 0.55 13.53 -21.91
N GLN A 848 0.24 13.87 -20.66
CA GLN A 848 0.15 15.25 -20.22
C GLN A 848 1.54 15.92 -20.16
N CYS A 849 2.61 15.19 -19.79
CA CYS A 849 3.97 15.69 -19.89
C CYS A 849 4.35 16.03 -21.34
N LEU A 850 4.01 15.15 -22.28
CA LEU A 850 4.23 15.38 -23.71
C LEU A 850 3.43 16.58 -24.22
N ALA A 851 2.15 16.70 -23.82
CA ALA A 851 1.33 17.85 -24.20
C ALA A 851 1.92 19.17 -23.66
N ALA A 852 2.47 19.18 -22.43
CA ALA A 852 3.15 20.35 -21.86
C ALA A 852 4.46 20.69 -22.60
N GLU A 853 5.18 19.69 -23.12
CA GLU A 853 6.37 19.91 -23.95
C GLU A 853 5.99 20.49 -25.31
N LEU A 854 5.01 19.92 -26.00
CA LEU A 854 4.54 20.37 -27.30
C LEU A 854 3.88 21.76 -27.29
N ALA A 855 3.36 22.19 -26.15
CA ALA A 855 2.80 23.55 -25.97
C ALA A 855 3.89 24.61 -25.72
N ARG A 856 5.16 24.23 -25.59
CA ARG A 856 6.28 25.16 -25.40
C ARG A 856 6.52 25.98 -26.68
N GLU A 857 6.54 27.33 -26.56
CA GLU A 857 6.96 28.19 -27.67
C GLU A 857 8.45 27.97 -27.96
N PRO A 858 8.85 27.82 -29.25
CA PRO A 858 10.25 27.61 -29.60
C PRO A 858 11.12 28.80 -29.16
N GLN A 859 12.22 28.55 -28.46
CA GLN A 859 13.17 29.61 -28.01
C GLN A 859 13.67 30.48 -29.15
N SER A 860 13.67 29.99 -30.40
CA SER A 860 14.03 30.77 -31.59
C SER A 860 13.11 31.96 -31.87
N LEU A 861 11.88 31.98 -31.34
CA LEU A 861 10.97 33.12 -31.44
C LEU A 861 11.25 34.18 -30.36
N LEU A 862 11.60 33.75 -29.17
CA LEU A 862 11.99 34.65 -28.07
C LEU A 862 13.30 35.39 -28.35
N GLU A 863 14.31 34.73 -28.92
CA GLU A 863 15.56 35.40 -29.36
C GLU A 863 15.34 36.39 -30.51
N LYS A 864 14.36 36.15 -31.38
CA LYS A 864 13.99 37.12 -32.44
C LYS A 864 13.25 38.33 -31.90
N GLU A 865 12.40 38.14 -30.88
CA GLU A 865 11.76 39.28 -30.22
C GLU A 865 12.73 40.10 -29.36
N GLU A 866 13.69 39.47 -28.67
CA GLU A 866 14.74 40.19 -27.93
C GLU A 866 15.70 40.93 -28.86
N LYS A 867 16.08 40.38 -30.04
CA LYS A 867 16.85 41.08 -31.05
C LYS A 867 16.07 42.25 -31.67
N ASN A 868 14.76 42.12 -31.86
CA ASN A 868 13.91 43.20 -32.36
C ASN A 868 13.70 44.31 -31.32
N ARG A 869 13.73 44.03 -30.04
CA ARG A 869 13.66 45.03 -28.94
C ARG A 869 14.94 45.86 -28.82
N LYS A 870 16.10 45.33 -29.22
CA LYS A 870 17.39 46.03 -29.14
C LYS A 870 17.61 47.04 -30.28
N THR A 871 16.70 47.14 -31.26
CA THR A 871 16.86 48.04 -32.48
C THR A 871 15.95 49.25 -32.47
N ILE A 872 15.26 49.59 -31.37
CA ILE A 872 14.48 50.84 -31.24
C ILE A 872 15.30 51.83 -30.40
N PRO A 873 15.77 52.99 -30.96
CA PRO A 873 16.52 53.96 -30.19
C PRO A 873 15.64 54.67 -29.19
N VAL A 874 15.94 54.51 -27.90
CA VAL A 874 15.29 55.22 -26.81
C VAL A 874 15.67 56.71 -26.87
N ARG A 875 14.74 57.57 -27.27
CA ARG A 875 14.84 59.02 -27.12
C ARG A 875 14.63 59.37 -25.65
N LYS A 876 15.69 59.83 -24.97
CA LYS A 876 15.59 60.39 -23.60
C LYS A 876 14.75 61.68 -23.66
N TYR A 877 13.64 61.70 -22.96
CA TYR A 877 12.96 62.92 -22.49
C TYR A 877 13.14 63.05 -21.03
N SER A 878 13.65 64.21 -20.60
CA SER A 878 13.82 64.61 -19.21
C SER A 878 12.46 65.02 -18.63
N ILE A 879 12.23 64.59 -17.37
CA ILE A 879 11.05 64.96 -16.59
C ILE A 879 11.28 66.35 -16.00
N SER A 880 10.55 67.35 -16.51
CA SER A 880 10.13 68.54 -15.77
C SER A 880 8.91 69.14 -16.48
N ASP A 881 7.90 69.50 -15.69
CA ASP A 881 6.70 70.19 -16.08
C ASP A 881 5.49 69.26 -16.48
N TYR A 882 4.67 68.96 -15.49
CA TYR A 882 3.26 69.38 -15.42
C TYR A 882 2.62 68.88 -14.10
N ILE A 883 2.53 69.83 -13.13
CA ILE A 883 1.54 69.66 -12.04
C ILE A 883 0.32 70.50 -12.46
N SER A 884 -0.81 69.90 -12.51
CA SER A 884 -2.12 70.39 -12.03
C SER A 884 -3.27 69.82 -12.90
N SER A 885 -4.11 69.09 -12.30
CA SER A 885 -5.58 69.15 -12.22
C SER A 885 -6.26 67.76 -12.18
N SER A 886 -6.80 67.52 -11.02
CA SER A 886 -8.09 66.83 -10.68
C SER A 886 -8.69 65.78 -11.60
N GLY A 887 -8.92 64.57 -11.06
CA GLY A 887 -9.83 63.59 -11.66
C GLY A 887 -9.64 62.18 -11.07
N SER A 888 -10.46 61.89 -10.02
CA SER A 888 -10.55 60.57 -9.39
C SER A 888 -11.08 59.50 -10.33
N VAL A 889 -10.31 58.47 -10.62
CA VAL A 889 -10.79 57.15 -11.05
C VAL A 889 -9.91 56.09 -10.39
N SER A 890 -10.55 55.27 -9.58
CA SER A 890 -9.95 54.09 -8.95
C SER A 890 -9.72 53.00 -9.98
N LEU A 891 -8.49 52.53 -10.10
CA LEU A 891 -8.13 51.27 -10.77
C LEU A 891 -7.36 50.41 -9.79
N THR A 892 -7.96 49.32 -9.41
CA THR A 892 -7.38 48.22 -8.65
C THR A 892 -6.31 47.53 -9.49
N PHE A 893 -5.06 47.58 -9.01
CA PHE A 893 -4.02 46.69 -9.51
C PHE A 893 -4.02 45.41 -8.66
N GLY A 894 -4.24 44.27 -9.35
CA GLY A 894 -4.00 42.96 -8.78
C GLY A 894 -2.51 42.65 -8.87
N ASP A 895 -1.87 42.46 -7.73
CA ASP A 895 -0.55 41.88 -7.64
C ASP A 895 -0.65 40.35 -7.83
N ASN A 896 -0.12 39.86 -8.92
CA ASN A 896 0.18 38.45 -9.12
C ASN A 896 1.49 38.10 -8.43
N ASN A 897 1.43 37.63 -7.19
CA ASN A 897 2.53 36.89 -6.56
C ASN A 897 2.31 35.40 -6.77
N THR A 898 3.08 34.82 -7.67
CA THR A 898 3.28 33.40 -7.85
C THR A 898 4.01 32.84 -6.64
N TYR A 899 3.30 32.07 -5.80
CA TYR A 899 3.92 31.15 -4.85
C TYR A 899 3.88 29.74 -5.45
N GLY A 900 5.06 29.16 -5.66
CA GLY A 900 5.22 27.76 -5.96
C GLY A 900 4.83 26.89 -4.74
N PRO A 901 4.43 25.61 -4.95
CA PRO A 901 4.03 24.75 -3.87
C PRO A 901 5.21 24.40 -2.98
N THR A 902 5.10 24.74 -1.69
CA THR A 902 6.00 24.23 -0.66
C THR A 902 5.73 22.75 -0.43
N ALA A 903 6.73 21.91 -0.67
CA ALA A 903 6.75 20.52 -0.27
C ALA A 903 6.70 20.39 1.27
N ARG A 904 5.75 19.63 1.77
CA ARG A 904 5.76 18.99 3.08
C ARG A 904 5.29 17.54 2.95
#